data_603ff59669e75be1294ee06265fbc4d9
#
_entry.id   603ff59669e75be1294ee06265fbc4d9
#
_cell.length_a   1.000
_cell.length_b   1.000
_cell.length_c   1.000
_cell.angle_alpha   90.00
_cell.angle_beta   90.00
_cell.angle_gamma   90.00
#
_symmetry.space_group_name_H-M   'P 1'
#
loop_
_entity.id
_entity.type
_entity.pdbx_description
1 polymer ?
#
loop_
_entity_poly.entity_id
_entity_poly.type
_entity_poly.pdbx_seq_one_letter_code
_entity_poly.pdbx_strand_id
1 'polypeptide(L)'
;MKVNSEQLSQITNHKNKTRSNIFGRFLQRKNSKKKPAKECKTNLVLVGNPNTGKTTLFNSITKSDEHVGNWHGVTVDYKEKITKLGGELIKVTDLPGLYSLTSYSYEEQVARDYILGEKKFDSTNKYQIINICDANNLARNLYLTLQLIELGKTPVVCVNMANELARQGKQIDADKLGSHLGLKVVLLNAQKKAEALKVVEIAKDIAGTPKILPYFENLRLEEVKKIIAENKQNLPDLNDNFVAIKVLEKDEFVLEKLKLSAEQISKLNDLKLDETSVAVERYLYIESVIKDCIKCNSNKAYGYSKLDKIVLNKFLALPIFLAVVSLIFFITFSSVGRWLTELLSSSLENYIFTPCLNILKQSTNNEYLISFVKDAIFGGVGSLLSFLPQIALLFLSLSILEDSGYMSRLAFTLEDYFAKIGLTGKSVFALLMGFGCSTTSAMTSRNLEDKNSKIKTAMLSPYLSCSAKIPLYTVILSAFFFKYRLLIIILLYLLSVIVAVVVSYVLEKTILKSGEQSFIMELPPYRFPSFKRILKVLYANIKSFVLRVGTMIVSFSIIIWILQTCDITLNFNPENSILKSIGTLLAPIFAPLGFGSWGAVVCLICGVVAKEIIVGTMGIINNISSENALSSLLISQSLLLSTNALSFNSSSALSFLVFSLLYMPCISTISVMKKEIGTKWTTIAILIQFAIAYILAFATYKISVCFCINGFVGGMVASLIFASIVVSFIIFKKFVKSKNKCKFCPNQKRCGKTSCN
;
A
#
# COMPACT_ATOMS: atom_id res chain seq x y z
N MET A 1 -21.21 51.54 -20.37
CA MET A 1 -20.74 51.06 -21.71
C MET A 1 -21.11 49.60 -21.80
N LYS A 2 -22.12 49.28 -22.64
CA LYS A 2 -22.54 47.89 -22.92
C LYS A 2 -21.59 47.33 -23.98
N VAL A 3 -20.85 46.29 -23.63
CA VAL A 3 -20.00 45.53 -24.57
C VAL A 3 -20.88 44.45 -25.19
N ASN A 4 -20.98 44.47 -26.53
CA ASN A 4 -21.84 43.61 -27.35
C ASN A 4 -21.49 42.11 -27.18
N SER A 5 -22.49 41.28 -26.93
CA SER A 5 -22.42 39.85 -26.77
C SER A 5 -21.96 39.07 -28.04
N GLU A 6 -21.97 39.71 -29.21
CA GLU A 6 -21.54 39.13 -30.48
C GLU A 6 -19.99 39.06 -30.68
N GLN A 7 -19.24 40.00 -30.07
CA GLN A 7 -17.77 39.95 -30.13
C GLN A 7 -17.16 38.88 -29.20
N LEU A 8 -17.82 38.52 -28.10
CA LEU A 8 -17.39 37.42 -27.24
C LEU A 8 -17.64 36.05 -27.85
N SER A 9 -18.67 35.89 -28.66
CA SER A 9 -18.96 34.62 -29.38
C SER A 9 -17.97 34.32 -30.52
N GLN A 10 -17.42 35.34 -31.19
CA GLN A 10 -16.42 35.13 -32.23
C GLN A 10 -15.03 34.79 -31.69
N ILE A 11 -14.65 35.29 -30.51
CA ILE A 11 -13.36 34.98 -29.88
C ILE A 11 -13.37 33.55 -29.25
N THR A 12 -14.49 33.11 -28.74
CA THR A 12 -14.65 31.73 -28.24
C THR A 12 -14.70 30.69 -29.36
N ASN A 13 -15.31 31.01 -30.50
CA ASN A 13 -15.36 30.09 -31.63
C ASN A 13 -13.99 29.95 -32.36
N HIS A 14 -13.14 30.97 -32.36
CA HIS A 14 -11.79 30.85 -32.95
C HIS A 14 -10.84 30.04 -32.05
N LYS A 15 -10.92 30.15 -30.74
CA LYS A 15 -10.12 29.32 -29.81
C LYS A 15 -10.56 27.86 -29.74
N ASN A 16 -11.83 27.57 -29.95
CA ASN A 16 -12.33 26.18 -29.99
C ASN A 16 -12.03 25.51 -31.32
N LYS A 17 -11.99 26.23 -32.47
CA LYS A 17 -11.61 25.65 -33.75
C LYS A 17 -10.13 25.29 -33.84
N THR A 18 -9.25 26.05 -33.19
CA THR A 18 -7.80 25.75 -33.15
C THR A 18 -7.45 24.63 -32.21
N ARG A 19 -8.16 24.51 -31.07
CA ARG A 19 -8.01 23.36 -30.13
C ARG A 19 -8.59 22.05 -30.70
N SER A 20 -9.70 22.09 -31.44
CA SER A 20 -10.28 20.89 -32.05
C SER A 20 -9.42 20.34 -33.20
N ASN A 21 -8.73 21.18 -33.93
CA ASN A 21 -7.84 20.72 -35.02
C ASN A 21 -6.51 20.13 -34.55
N ILE A 22 -5.98 20.54 -33.38
CA ILE A 22 -4.78 19.94 -32.80
C ILE A 22 -5.15 18.60 -32.09
N PHE A 23 -6.26 18.56 -31.39
CA PHE A 23 -6.76 17.33 -30.76
C PHE A 23 -7.28 16.31 -31.78
N GLY A 24 -7.91 16.77 -32.88
CA GLY A 24 -8.36 15.91 -33.99
C GLY A 24 -7.20 15.27 -34.75
N ARG A 25 -6.09 16.00 -34.97
CA ARG A 25 -4.86 15.43 -35.59
C ARG A 25 -4.12 14.46 -34.66
N PHE A 26 -4.22 14.60 -33.30
CA PHE A 26 -3.65 13.67 -32.36
C PHE A 26 -4.50 12.39 -32.24
N LEU A 27 -5.82 12.49 -32.35
CA LEU A 27 -6.75 11.34 -32.36
C LEU A 27 -6.74 10.60 -33.70
N GLN A 28 -6.60 11.29 -34.83
CA GLN A 28 -6.45 10.64 -36.15
C GLN A 28 -5.12 9.90 -36.32
N ARG A 29 -4.03 10.31 -35.65
CA ARG A 29 -2.77 9.56 -35.65
C ARG A 29 -2.81 8.30 -34.79
N LYS A 30 -3.75 8.18 -33.84
CA LYS A 30 -3.96 6.96 -33.02
C LYS A 30 -4.93 5.97 -33.71
N ASN A 31 -5.72 6.40 -34.68
CA ASN A 31 -6.67 5.53 -35.38
C ASN A 31 -6.17 4.95 -36.71
N SER A 32 -4.97 5.32 -37.15
CA SER A 32 -4.39 4.71 -38.34
C SER A 32 -3.53 3.51 -37.97
N LYS A 33 -4.11 2.36 -37.89
CA LYS A 33 -3.66 0.95 -37.98
C LYS A 33 -4.37 0.04 -37.00
N LYS A 34 -5.70 0.05 -36.95
CA LYS A 34 -6.41 -1.17 -36.62
C LYS A 34 -6.34 -2.06 -37.88
N LYS A 35 -5.35 -2.95 -37.94
CA LYS A 35 -5.44 -4.13 -38.80
C LYS A 35 -6.75 -4.86 -38.43
N PRO A 36 -7.48 -5.43 -39.42
CA PRO A 36 -8.69 -6.19 -39.14
C PRO A 36 -8.35 -7.23 -38.06
N ALA A 37 -9.16 -7.32 -37.03
CA ALA A 37 -8.99 -8.28 -35.97
C ALA A 37 -9.00 -9.66 -36.59
N LYS A 38 -7.86 -10.35 -36.57
CA LYS A 38 -7.79 -11.76 -36.95
C LYS A 38 -8.74 -12.49 -35.98
N GLU A 39 -9.77 -13.13 -36.51
CA GLU A 39 -10.71 -13.92 -35.72
C GLU A 39 -9.96 -14.97 -34.92
N CYS A 40 -10.06 -14.86 -33.60
CA CYS A 40 -9.50 -15.85 -32.69
C CYS A 40 -10.50 -17.01 -32.60
N LYS A 41 -10.09 -18.22 -32.95
CA LYS A 41 -10.95 -19.40 -32.88
C LYS A 41 -11.30 -19.81 -31.43
N THR A 42 -10.45 -19.53 -30.47
CA THR A 42 -10.60 -19.98 -29.08
C THR A 42 -10.29 -18.84 -28.10
N ASN A 43 -11.20 -18.60 -27.17
CA ASN A 43 -11.03 -17.66 -26.07
C ASN A 43 -10.88 -18.43 -24.76
N LEU A 44 -9.78 -18.24 -24.04
CA LEU A 44 -9.49 -18.84 -22.74
C LEU A 44 -9.54 -17.78 -21.65
N VAL A 45 -10.25 -18.07 -20.58
CA VAL A 45 -10.40 -17.18 -19.42
C VAL A 45 -9.83 -17.87 -18.19
N LEU A 46 -8.82 -17.24 -17.57
CA LEU A 46 -8.21 -17.72 -16.34
C LEU A 46 -8.98 -17.17 -15.14
N VAL A 47 -9.47 -18.08 -14.32
CA VAL A 47 -10.23 -17.80 -13.09
C VAL A 47 -9.56 -18.49 -11.91
N GLY A 48 -9.75 -18.02 -10.70
CA GLY A 48 -9.28 -18.66 -9.47
C GLY A 48 -8.99 -17.65 -8.38
N ASN A 49 -8.74 -18.15 -7.18
CA ASN A 49 -8.47 -17.32 -6.01
C ASN A 49 -7.21 -16.47 -6.17
N PRO A 50 -7.03 -15.38 -5.43
CA PRO A 50 -5.76 -14.68 -5.34
C PRO A 50 -4.62 -15.64 -4.95
N ASN A 51 -3.42 -15.39 -5.48
CA ASN A 51 -2.18 -16.15 -5.18
C ASN A 51 -2.13 -17.62 -5.63
N THR A 52 -3.10 -18.13 -6.37
CA THR A 52 -3.08 -19.51 -6.93
C THR A 52 -2.10 -19.72 -8.08
N GLY A 53 -1.53 -18.63 -8.61
CA GLY A 53 -0.60 -18.67 -9.73
C GLY A 53 -1.20 -18.38 -11.10
N LYS A 54 -2.40 -17.73 -11.18
CA LYS A 54 -3.07 -17.31 -12.42
C LYS A 54 -2.15 -16.53 -13.35
N THR A 55 -1.60 -15.42 -12.88
CA THR A 55 -0.71 -14.56 -13.66
C THR A 55 0.57 -15.29 -14.07
N THR A 56 1.07 -16.24 -13.24
CA THR A 56 2.21 -17.10 -13.61
C THR A 56 1.85 -18.00 -14.79
N LEU A 57 0.67 -18.61 -14.76
CA LEU A 57 0.17 -19.43 -15.86
C LEU A 57 -0.04 -18.59 -17.11
N PHE A 58 -0.66 -17.42 -16.99
CA PHE A 58 -0.84 -16.48 -18.09
C PHE A 58 0.49 -16.12 -18.77
N ASN A 59 1.50 -15.75 -17.99
CA ASN A 59 2.84 -15.42 -18.52
C ASN A 59 3.52 -16.62 -19.18
N SER A 60 3.34 -17.83 -18.64
CA SER A 60 3.89 -19.07 -19.20
C SER A 60 3.26 -19.44 -20.55
N ILE A 61 1.92 -19.20 -20.71
CA ILE A 61 1.19 -19.42 -21.96
C ILE A 61 1.55 -18.35 -23.01
N THR A 62 1.57 -17.08 -22.60
CA THR A 62 1.63 -15.96 -23.55
C THR A 62 3.04 -15.49 -23.91
N LYS A 63 4.07 -16.03 -23.28
CA LYS A 63 5.49 -15.64 -23.44
C LYS A 63 5.72 -14.13 -23.25
N SER A 64 5.01 -13.47 -22.38
CA SER A 64 5.14 -12.04 -22.18
C SER A 64 5.26 -11.66 -20.75
N ASP A 65 6.06 -10.64 -20.56
CA ASP A 65 6.18 -9.91 -19.31
C ASP A 65 5.22 -8.70 -19.28
N GLU A 66 4.12 -8.65 -20.05
CA GLU A 66 3.11 -7.59 -19.91
C GLU A 66 2.21 -7.39 -21.15
N HIS A 67 0.91 -7.23 -20.92
CA HIS A 67 0.13 -6.06 -21.36
C HIS A 67 -1.04 -5.91 -20.40
N VAL A 68 -1.05 -4.79 -19.68
CA VAL A 68 -2.17 -4.39 -18.83
C VAL A 68 -3.12 -3.60 -19.72
N GLY A 69 -4.32 -4.10 -19.93
CA GLY A 69 -5.44 -3.35 -20.53
C GLY A 69 -6.34 -2.85 -19.42
N ASN A 70 -6.91 -1.65 -19.58
CA ASN A 70 -8.00 -1.17 -18.74
C ASN A 70 -9.32 -1.35 -19.45
N TRP A 71 -10.32 -1.88 -18.76
CA TRP A 71 -11.68 -1.92 -19.29
C TRP A 71 -12.20 -0.50 -19.51
N HIS A 72 -12.84 -0.25 -20.64
CA HIS A 72 -13.42 1.06 -20.94
C HIS A 72 -14.46 1.43 -19.88
N GLY A 73 -14.18 2.48 -19.12
CA GLY A 73 -15.04 2.99 -18.05
C GLY A 73 -14.82 2.42 -16.65
N VAL A 74 -13.76 1.60 -16.45
CA VAL A 74 -13.43 0.97 -15.16
C VAL A 74 -11.93 1.03 -14.91
N THR A 75 -11.50 1.36 -13.69
CA THR A 75 -10.09 1.46 -13.28
C THR A 75 -9.50 0.14 -12.79
N VAL A 76 -9.97 -1.00 -13.31
CA VAL A 76 -9.46 -2.33 -12.94
C VAL A 76 -8.54 -2.85 -14.04
N ASP A 77 -7.34 -3.23 -13.66
CA ASP A 77 -6.34 -3.80 -14.56
C ASP A 77 -6.67 -5.28 -14.84
N TYR A 78 -6.95 -5.61 -16.08
CA TYR A 78 -7.01 -6.99 -16.57
C TYR A 78 -5.91 -7.23 -17.60
N LYS A 79 -5.50 -8.46 -17.76
CA LYS A 79 -4.47 -8.83 -18.72
C LYS A 79 -5.08 -9.67 -19.83
N GLU A 80 -4.94 -9.19 -21.04
CA GLU A 80 -5.44 -9.89 -22.23
C GLU A 80 -4.33 -9.96 -23.29
N LYS A 81 -4.16 -11.12 -23.89
CA LYS A 81 -3.21 -11.28 -24.99
C LYS A 81 -3.64 -12.35 -25.99
N ILE A 82 -3.43 -12.04 -27.27
CA ILE A 82 -3.57 -12.99 -28.36
C ILE A 82 -2.19 -13.62 -28.60
N THR A 83 -2.13 -14.94 -28.53
CA THR A 83 -0.92 -15.74 -28.77
C THR A 83 -1.17 -16.80 -29.83
N LYS A 84 -0.12 -17.19 -30.56
CA LYS A 84 -0.18 -18.25 -31.56
C LYS A 84 0.34 -19.57 -30.94
N LEU A 85 -0.52 -20.57 -30.83
CA LEU A 85 -0.22 -21.87 -30.29
C LEU A 85 -0.74 -22.96 -31.24
N GLY A 86 0.12 -23.90 -31.64
CA GLY A 86 -0.26 -24.98 -32.56
C GLY A 86 -0.78 -24.51 -33.92
N GLY A 87 -0.37 -23.31 -34.37
CA GLY A 87 -0.86 -22.72 -35.62
C GLY A 87 -2.12 -21.84 -35.49
N GLU A 88 -2.87 -21.93 -34.39
CA GLU A 88 -4.10 -21.18 -34.12
C GLU A 88 -3.85 -19.94 -33.28
N LEU A 89 -4.70 -18.93 -33.48
CA LEU A 89 -4.73 -17.73 -32.67
C LEU A 89 -5.67 -17.94 -31.49
N ILE A 90 -5.11 -17.84 -30.27
CA ILE A 90 -5.83 -17.99 -29.02
C ILE A 90 -5.77 -16.69 -28.25
N LYS A 91 -6.93 -16.25 -27.79
CA LYS A 91 -7.06 -15.12 -26.88
C LYS A 91 -7.06 -15.64 -25.46
N VAL A 92 -6.15 -15.16 -24.62
CA VAL A 92 -6.07 -15.51 -23.20
C VAL A 92 -6.35 -14.26 -22.38
N THR A 93 -7.29 -14.38 -21.44
CA THR A 93 -7.68 -13.29 -20.52
C THR A 93 -7.41 -13.73 -19.08
N ASP A 94 -6.65 -12.94 -18.31
CA ASP A 94 -6.40 -13.14 -16.87
C ASP A 94 -7.35 -12.23 -16.08
N LEU A 95 -8.35 -12.79 -15.41
CA LEU A 95 -9.28 -12.05 -14.58
C LEU A 95 -8.68 -11.76 -13.19
N PRO A 96 -9.13 -10.68 -12.50
CA PRO A 96 -8.83 -10.47 -11.09
C PRO A 96 -9.13 -11.70 -10.24
N GLY A 97 -8.43 -11.85 -9.11
CA GLY A 97 -8.67 -12.97 -8.19
C GLY A 97 -10.05 -12.90 -7.58
N LEU A 98 -10.77 -14.04 -7.57
CA LEU A 98 -12.09 -14.20 -6.99
C LEU A 98 -12.04 -15.25 -5.90
N TYR A 99 -12.64 -14.98 -4.75
CA TYR A 99 -12.91 -16.01 -3.74
C TYR A 99 -14.31 -16.63 -3.93
N SER A 100 -15.23 -15.85 -4.42
CA SER A 100 -16.64 -16.23 -4.62
C SER A 100 -17.25 -15.40 -5.74
N LEU A 101 -18.32 -15.92 -6.37
CA LEU A 101 -19.16 -15.14 -7.28
C LEU A 101 -20.11 -14.17 -6.54
N THR A 102 -20.20 -14.25 -5.21
CA THR A 102 -20.77 -13.20 -4.37
C THR A 102 -19.67 -12.17 -4.12
N SER A 103 -19.68 -11.05 -4.85
CA SER A 103 -18.57 -10.10 -4.86
C SER A 103 -18.63 -9.12 -3.69
N TYR A 104 -17.52 -8.99 -2.95
CA TYR A 104 -17.34 -8.01 -1.88
C TYR A 104 -16.44 -6.83 -2.29
N SER A 105 -15.62 -7.01 -3.31
CA SER A 105 -14.74 -5.96 -3.84
C SER A 105 -15.14 -5.56 -5.26
N TYR A 106 -14.76 -4.34 -5.65
CA TYR A 106 -15.02 -3.85 -7.01
C TYR A 106 -14.30 -4.68 -8.09
N GLU A 107 -13.12 -5.20 -7.79
CA GLU A 107 -12.35 -6.08 -8.68
C GLU A 107 -13.07 -7.42 -8.89
N GLU A 108 -13.62 -7.98 -7.81
CA GLU A 108 -14.43 -9.20 -7.88
C GLU A 108 -15.72 -8.98 -8.65
N GLN A 109 -16.38 -7.82 -8.52
CA GLN A 109 -17.56 -7.47 -9.31
C GLN A 109 -17.27 -7.51 -10.81
N VAL A 110 -16.16 -6.90 -11.24
CA VAL A 110 -15.75 -6.89 -12.65
C VAL A 110 -15.51 -8.31 -13.17
N ALA A 111 -14.83 -9.14 -12.40
CA ALA A 111 -14.58 -10.53 -12.81
C ALA A 111 -15.85 -11.39 -12.82
N ARG A 112 -16.75 -11.19 -11.86
CA ARG A 112 -18.09 -11.82 -11.83
C ARG A 112 -18.92 -11.43 -13.05
N ASP A 113 -19.03 -10.13 -13.34
CA ASP A 113 -19.84 -9.60 -14.45
C ASP A 113 -19.33 -10.13 -15.80
N TYR A 114 -18.00 -10.33 -15.93
CA TYR A 114 -17.42 -10.99 -17.09
C TYR A 114 -17.85 -12.46 -17.22
N ILE A 115 -17.80 -13.22 -16.10
CA ILE A 115 -18.19 -14.65 -16.08
C ILE A 115 -19.69 -14.82 -16.31
N LEU A 116 -20.52 -13.89 -15.82
CA LEU A 116 -21.97 -13.89 -16.02
C LEU A 116 -22.39 -13.46 -17.44
N GLY A 117 -21.48 -12.92 -18.23
CA GLY A 117 -21.73 -12.50 -19.61
C GLY A 117 -22.54 -11.21 -19.73
N GLU A 118 -22.39 -10.26 -18.79
CA GLU A 118 -23.08 -8.97 -18.90
C GLU A 118 -22.69 -8.20 -20.15
N LYS A 119 -23.65 -7.46 -20.74
CA LYS A 119 -23.54 -6.73 -22.02
C LYS A 119 -22.38 -5.73 -22.15
N LYS A 120 -21.69 -5.42 -21.07
CA LYS A 120 -20.46 -4.58 -21.07
C LYS A 120 -19.25 -5.29 -21.68
N PHE A 121 -19.29 -6.61 -21.77
CA PHE A 121 -18.23 -7.46 -22.25
C PHE A 121 -18.70 -8.11 -23.54
N ASP A 122 -17.84 -8.21 -24.53
CA ASP A 122 -18.14 -8.75 -25.86
C ASP A 122 -18.59 -10.23 -25.75
N SER A 123 -19.87 -10.43 -25.50
CA SER A 123 -20.49 -11.74 -25.15
C SER A 123 -20.72 -12.64 -26.35
N THR A 124 -20.35 -12.20 -27.56
CA THR A 124 -20.55 -12.95 -28.80
C THR A 124 -19.59 -14.14 -28.98
N ASN A 125 -18.51 -14.18 -28.27
CA ASN A 125 -17.50 -15.23 -28.38
C ASN A 125 -17.61 -16.24 -27.23
N LYS A 126 -17.91 -17.50 -27.56
CA LYS A 126 -17.78 -18.62 -26.60
C LYS A 126 -16.38 -18.65 -26.02
N TYR A 127 -16.28 -18.71 -24.68
CA TYR A 127 -15.01 -18.81 -23.97
C TYR A 127 -14.97 -20.07 -23.11
N GLN A 128 -13.76 -20.61 -22.95
CA GLN A 128 -13.50 -21.73 -22.06
C GLN A 128 -12.82 -21.25 -20.79
N ILE A 129 -13.32 -21.71 -19.63
CA ILE A 129 -12.77 -21.33 -18.33
C ILE A 129 -11.68 -22.31 -17.92
N ILE A 130 -10.54 -21.78 -17.49
CA ILE A 130 -9.49 -22.50 -16.78
C ILE A 130 -9.51 -22.00 -15.33
N ASN A 131 -9.93 -22.84 -14.40
CA ASN A 131 -9.95 -22.52 -12.98
C ASN A 131 -8.70 -23.02 -12.28
N ILE A 132 -7.91 -22.12 -11.70
CA ILE A 132 -6.62 -22.43 -11.08
C ILE A 132 -6.80 -22.50 -9.57
N CYS A 133 -6.50 -23.68 -9.01
CA CYS A 133 -6.58 -24.00 -7.60
C CYS A 133 -5.18 -24.20 -7.00
N ASP A 134 -4.96 -23.76 -5.78
CA ASP A 134 -3.75 -24.08 -5.00
C ASP A 134 -3.96 -25.41 -4.27
N ALA A 135 -3.05 -26.36 -4.48
CA ALA A 135 -3.08 -27.65 -3.82
C ALA A 135 -3.03 -27.56 -2.28
N ASN A 136 -2.34 -26.55 -1.74
CA ASN A 136 -2.21 -26.37 -0.28
C ASN A 136 -3.51 -25.87 0.36
N ASN A 137 -4.34 -25.15 -0.42
CA ASN A 137 -5.60 -24.56 0.04
C ASN A 137 -6.78 -25.05 -0.78
N LEU A 138 -6.77 -26.35 -1.13
CA LEU A 138 -7.71 -26.93 -2.08
C LEU A 138 -9.18 -26.73 -1.67
N ALA A 139 -9.51 -26.89 -0.38
CA ALA A 139 -10.87 -26.71 0.13
C ALA A 139 -11.46 -25.35 -0.25
N ARG A 140 -10.72 -24.30 0.01
CA ARG A 140 -11.17 -22.93 -0.28
C ARG A 140 -11.25 -22.64 -1.78
N ASN A 141 -10.34 -23.20 -2.56
CA ASN A 141 -10.32 -22.99 -3.99
C ASN A 141 -11.46 -23.75 -4.69
N LEU A 142 -11.85 -24.93 -4.18
CA LEU A 142 -12.98 -25.69 -4.69
C LEU A 142 -14.34 -24.99 -4.46
N TYR A 143 -14.43 -24.09 -3.48
CA TYR A 143 -15.65 -23.31 -3.27
C TYR A 143 -16.04 -22.49 -4.51
N LEU A 144 -15.10 -21.80 -5.13
CA LEU A 144 -15.31 -21.10 -6.40
C LEU A 144 -15.59 -22.08 -7.53
N THR A 145 -14.93 -23.24 -7.55
CA THR A 145 -15.17 -24.29 -8.56
C THR A 145 -16.62 -24.77 -8.51
N LEU A 146 -17.18 -25.00 -7.32
CA LEU A 146 -18.59 -25.39 -7.17
C LEU A 146 -19.54 -24.31 -7.70
N GLN A 147 -19.29 -23.05 -7.41
CA GLN A 147 -20.10 -21.95 -7.93
C GLN A 147 -20.05 -21.83 -9.46
N LEU A 148 -18.92 -22.17 -10.09
CA LEU A 148 -18.83 -22.24 -11.56
C LEU A 148 -19.65 -23.41 -12.12
N ILE A 149 -19.69 -24.56 -11.41
CA ILE A 149 -20.53 -25.70 -11.77
C ILE A 149 -22.02 -25.33 -11.59
N GLU A 150 -22.40 -24.70 -10.51
CA GLU A 150 -23.74 -24.20 -10.22
C GLU A 150 -24.21 -23.24 -11.33
N LEU A 151 -23.33 -22.40 -11.85
CA LEU A 151 -23.61 -21.51 -12.99
C LEU A 151 -23.80 -22.26 -14.32
N GLY A 152 -23.55 -23.58 -14.35
CA GLY A 152 -23.62 -24.38 -15.56
C GLY A 152 -22.37 -24.33 -16.42
N LYS A 153 -21.23 -23.88 -15.89
CA LYS A 153 -19.95 -23.88 -16.62
C LYS A 153 -19.17 -25.16 -16.34
N THR A 154 -18.39 -25.59 -17.33
CA THR A 154 -17.50 -26.76 -17.24
C THR A 154 -16.02 -26.32 -17.30
N PRO A 155 -15.49 -25.75 -16.22
CA PRO A 155 -14.09 -25.30 -16.22
C PRO A 155 -13.11 -26.48 -16.22
N VAL A 156 -11.93 -26.27 -16.84
CA VAL A 156 -10.79 -27.14 -16.58
C VAL A 156 -10.19 -26.74 -15.24
N VAL A 157 -10.15 -27.67 -14.29
CA VAL A 157 -9.57 -27.41 -12.97
C VAL A 157 -8.08 -27.71 -12.99
N CYS A 158 -7.27 -26.68 -12.78
CA CYS A 158 -5.82 -26.78 -12.76
C CYS A 158 -5.31 -26.67 -11.33
N VAL A 159 -4.85 -27.78 -10.76
CA VAL A 159 -4.29 -27.79 -9.41
C VAL A 159 -2.80 -27.49 -9.47
N ASN A 160 -2.43 -26.28 -9.09
CA ASN A 160 -1.07 -25.79 -9.05
C ASN A 160 -0.41 -26.09 -7.69
N MET A 161 0.92 -26.08 -7.63
CA MET A 161 1.72 -26.31 -6.41
C MET A 161 1.57 -27.73 -5.81
N ALA A 162 1.09 -28.71 -6.55
CA ALA A 162 0.95 -30.09 -6.11
C ALA A 162 2.28 -30.69 -5.62
N ASN A 163 3.43 -30.26 -6.18
CA ASN A 163 4.76 -30.69 -5.75
C ASN A 163 5.10 -30.22 -4.32
N GLU A 164 4.55 -29.10 -3.87
CA GLU A 164 4.73 -28.60 -2.49
C GLU A 164 3.94 -29.47 -1.51
N LEU A 165 2.73 -29.86 -1.90
CA LEU A 165 1.90 -30.77 -1.14
C LEU A 165 2.55 -32.18 -1.05
N ALA A 166 3.17 -32.65 -2.15
CA ALA A 166 3.88 -33.93 -2.18
C ALA A 166 5.11 -33.95 -1.23
N ARG A 167 5.83 -32.82 -1.11
CA ARG A 167 6.91 -32.68 -0.10
C ARG A 167 6.41 -32.81 1.34
N GLN A 168 5.13 -32.56 1.57
CA GLN A 168 4.47 -32.69 2.85
C GLN A 168 3.92 -34.11 3.07
N GLY A 169 4.20 -35.07 2.20
CA GLY A 169 3.74 -36.45 2.27
C GLY A 169 2.27 -36.63 1.87
N LYS A 170 1.67 -35.65 1.20
CA LYS A 170 0.29 -35.71 0.72
C LYS A 170 0.26 -35.74 -0.80
N GLN A 171 -0.58 -36.56 -1.37
CA GLN A 171 -0.79 -36.66 -2.82
C GLN A 171 -2.24 -36.48 -3.17
N ILE A 172 -2.52 -35.72 -4.23
CA ILE A 172 -3.88 -35.52 -4.77
C ILE A 172 -4.06 -36.50 -5.93
N ASP A 173 -5.16 -37.24 -5.86
CA ASP A 173 -5.65 -38.10 -6.93
C ASP A 173 -6.52 -37.25 -7.87
N ALA A 174 -5.97 -36.83 -9.01
CA ALA A 174 -6.62 -35.93 -9.94
C ALA A 174 -7.85 -36.59 -10.62
N ASP A 175 -7.78 -37.91 -10.90
CA ASP A 175 -8.86 -38.63 -11.55
C ASP A 175 -10.05 -38.79 -10.62
N LYS A 176 -9.83 -39.10 -9.35
CA LYS A 176 -10.88 -39.13 -8.34
C LYS A 176 -11.51 -37.76 -8.13
N LEU A 177 -10.68 -36.71 -8.05
CA LEU A 177 -11.19 -35.34 -7.91
C LEU A 177 -12.04 -34.95 -9.12
N GLY A 178 -11.58 -35.33 -10.32
CA GLY A 178 -12.34 -35.12 -11.56
C GLY A 178 -13.69 -35.85 -11.57
N SER A 179 -13.74 -37.10 -11.13
CA SER A 179 -14.97 -37.90 -11.06
C SER A 179 -16.00 -37.35 -10.06
N HIS A 180 -15.55 -36.85 -8.90
CA HIS A 180 -16.43 -36.21 -7.94
C HIS A 180 -17.04 -34.91 -8.48
N LEU A 181 -16.20 -34.06 -9.11
CA LEU A 181 -16.66 -32.77 -9.63
C LEU A 181 -17.35 -32.85 -11.00
N GLY A 182 -17.19 -33.96 -11.74
CA GLY A 182 -17.63 -34.09 -13.14
C GLY A 182 -16.82 -33.18 -14.08
N LEU A 183 -15.58 -32.88 -13.75
CA LEU A 183 -14.72 -31.95 -14.49
C LEU A 183 -13.36 -32.57 -14.80
N LYS A 184 -12.69 -32.06 -15.83
CA LYS A 184 -11.30 -32.42 -16.11
C LYS A 184 -10.38 -31.71 -15.12
N VAL A 185 -9.61 -32.51 -14.35
CA VAL A 185 -8.62 -32.00 -13.38
C VAL A 185 -7.22 -32.29 -13.89
N VAL A 186 -6.33 -31.30 -13.80
CA VAL A 186 -4.94 -31.40 -14.24
C VAL A 186 -4.03 -30.88 -13.13
N LEU A 187 -3.08 -31.71 -12.70
CA LEU A 187 -1.99 -31.25 -11.81
C LEU A 187 -0.93 -30.57 -12.65
N LEU A 188 -0.52 -29.37 -12.26
CA LEU A 188 0.46 -28.58 -13.02
C LEU A 188 1.40 -27.80 -12.11
N ASN A 189 2.54 -27.43 -12.67
CA ASN A 189 3.38 -26.36 -12.17
C ASN A 189 3.31 -25.18 -13.14
N ALA A 190 2.63 -24.10 -12.74
CA ALA A 190 2.40 -22.92 -13.58
C ALA A 190 3.70 -22.25 -14.10
N GLN A 191 4.85 -22.51 -13.48
CA GLN A 191 6.16 -22.01 -13.91
C GLN A 191 6.73 -22.79 -15.10
N LYS A 192 6.29 -24.06 -15.30
CA LYS A 192 6.76 -24.91 -16.37
C LYS A 192 5.93 -24.73 -17.63
N LYS A 193 6.53 -24.15 -18.65
CA LYS A 193 5.86 -23.84 -19.91
C LYS A 193 5.24 -25.05 -20.60
N ALA A 194 5.91 -26.21 -20.60
CA ALA A 194 5.40 -27.42 -21.23
C ALA A 194 4.09 -27.88 -20.58
N GLU A 195 3.97 -27.79 -19.26
CA GLU A 195 2.76 -28.13 -18.51
C GLU A 195 1.64 -27.10 -18.77
N ALA A 196 1.99 -25.81 -18.85
CA ALA A 196 1.05 -24.73 -19.18
C ALA A 196 0.43 -24.90 -20.58
N LEU A 197 1.22 -25.31 -21.57
CA LEU A 197 0.73 -25.55 -22.93
C LEU A 197 -0.18 -26.77 -23.03
N LYS A 198 0.10 -27.85 -22.30
CA LYS A 198 -0.82 -29.02 -22.22
C LYS A 198 -2.21 -28.65 -21.71
N VAL A 199 -2.28 -27.74 -20.71
CA VAL A 199 -3.58 -27.26 -20.20
C VAL A 199 -4.38 -26.56 -21.30
N VAL A 200 -3.72 -25.78 -22.15
CA VAL A 200 -4.38 -25.09 -23.26
C VAL A 200 -4.96 -26.08 -24.27
N GLU A 201 -4.24 -27.17 -24.58
CA GLU A 201 -4.72 -28.24 -25.47
C GLU A 201 -5.94 -28.94 -24.86
N ILE A 202 -5.87 -29.32 -23.60
CA ILE A 202 -6.99 -29.95 -22.87
C ILE A 202 -8.20 -29.02 -22.85
N ALA A 203 -8.00 -27.71 -22.64
CA ALA A 203 -9.09 -26.75 -22.56
C ALA A 203 -9.83 -26.54 -23.90
N LYS A 204 -9.20 -26.84 -25.03
CA LYS A 204 -9.83 -26.75 -26.35
C LYS A 204 -10.87 -27.85 -26.61
N ASP A 205 -10.64 -29.03 -26.05
CA ASP A 205 -11.37 -30.27 -26.39
C ASP A 205 -12.54 -30.56 -25.43
N ILE A 206 -12.81 -29.70 -24.44
CA ILE A 206 -13.84 -29.94 -23.44
C ILE A 206 -15.20 -29.40 -23.91
N ALA A 207 -16.07 -30.29 -24.32
CA ALA A 207 -17.51 -30.11 -24.43
C ALA A 207 -18.15 -31.03 -23.40
N GLY A 208 -18.54 -30.52 -22.24
CA GLY A 208 -19.19 -31.32 -21.19
C GLY A 208 -20.48 -30.67 -20.69
N THR A 209 -21.39 -31.48 -20.16
CA THR A 209 -22.54 -31.02 -19.40
C THR A 209 -22.18 -30.92 -17.91
N PRO A 210 -22.56 -29.84 -17.22
CA PRO A 210 -22.28 -29.70 -15.80
C PRO A 210 -22.99 -30.80 -14.99
N LYS A 211 -22.28 -31.36 -14.01
CA LYS A 211 -22.81 -32.39 -13.12
C LYS A 211 -23.80 -31.78 -12.12
N ILE A 212 -24.86 -32.47 -11.81
CA ILE A 212 -25.76 -32.15 -10.69
C ILE A 212 -25.00 -32.46 -9.39
N LEU A 213 -24.94 -31.49 -8.49
CA LEU A 213 -24.22 -31.63 -7.23
C LEU A 213 -25.14 -32.20 -6.14
N PRO A 214 -24.66 -33.16 -5.30
CA PRO A 214 -25.50 -33.86 -4.34
C PRO A 214 -26.24 -32.97 -3.33
N TYR A 215 -25.64 -31.85 -2.94
CA TYR A 215 -26.24 -30.94 -1.95
C TYR A 215 -27.42 -30.10 -2.50
N PHE A 216 -27.73 -30.19 -3.79
CA PHE A 216 -28.90 -29.52 -4.35
C PHE A 216 -30.21 -30.01 -3.75
N GLU A 217 -30.28 -31.30 -3.40
CA GLU A 217 -31.42 -31.89 -2.72
C GLU A 217 -31.55 -31.37 -1.29
N ASN A 218 -30.43 -31.29 -0.53
CA ASN A 218 -30.42 -30.77 0.82
C ASN A 218 -30.88 -29.31 0.91
N LEU A 219 -30.58 -28.52 -0.13
CA LEU A 219 -30.99 -27.12 -0.25
C LEU A 219 -32.41 -26.95 -0.80
N ARG A 220 -33.15 -28.05 -1.05
CA ARG A 220 -34.54 -28.03 -1.57
C ARG A 220 -34.68 -27.13 -2.80
N LEU A 221 -33.69 -27.14 -3.72
CA LEU A 221 -33.63 -26.20 -4.85
C LEU A 221 -34.84 -26.30 -5.75
N GLU A 222 -35.45 -27.46 -5.89
CA GLU A 222 -36.66 -27.62 -6.70
C GLU A 222 -37.85 -26.83 -6.16
N GLU A 223 -37.99 -26.70 -4.86
CA GLU A 223 -39.02 -25.85 -4.25
C GLU A 223 -38.73 -24.37 -4.48
N VAL A 224 -37.47 -23.97 -4.30
CA VAL A 224 -37.05 -22.58 -4.57
C VAL A 224 -37.31 -22.21 -6.02
N LYS A 225 -36.94 -23.06 -6.97
CA LYS A 225 -37.21 -22.86 -8.40
C LYS A 225 -38.69 -22.66 -8.70
N LYS A 226 -39.57 -23.45 -8.10
CA LYS A 226 -41.03 -23.30 -8.26
C LYS A 226 -41.51 -21.93 -7.77
N ILE A 227 -40.98 -21.44 -6.66
CA ILE A 227 -41.34 -20.12 -6.10
C ILE A 227 -40.92 -18.97 -7.03
N ILE A 228 -39.76 -19.09 -7.67
CA ILE A 228 -39.18 -18.01 -8.50
C ILE A 228 -39.48 -18.18 -9.99
N ALA A 229 -40.22 -19.23 -10.40
CA ALA A 229 -40.41 -19.61 -11.82
C ALA A 229 -40.90 -18.46 -12.69
N GLU A 230 -41.90 -17.70 -12.21
CA GLU A 230 -42.48 -16.58 -12.95
C GLU A 230 -41.48 -15.43 -13.17
N ASN A 231 -40.64 -15.16 -12.18
CA ASN A 231 -39.68 -14.03 -12.20
C ASN A 231 -38.40 -14.40 -12.94
N LYS A 232 -38.11 -15.69 -13.15
CA LYS A 232 -36.91 -16.19 -13.82
C LYS A 232 -36.74 -15.66 -15.25
N GLN A 233 -37.88 -15.31 -15.92
CA GLN A 233 -37.84 -14.68 -17.23
C GLN A 233 -37.03 -13.40 -17.31
N ASN A 234 -36.82 -12.72 -16.18
CA ASN A 234 -35.98 -11.54 -16.08
C ASN A 234 -34.46 -11.85 -16.16
N LEU A 235 -34.08 -13.14 -16.03
CA LEU A 235 -32.70 -13.63 -16.07
C LEU A 235 -32.60 -14.91 -16.95
N PRO A 236 -32.95 -14.85 -18.24
CA PRO A 236 -33.05 -16.05 -19.09
C PRO A 236 -31.69 -16.73 -19.29
N ASP A 237 -30.60 -15.98 -19.31
CA ASP A 237 -29.26 -16.46 -19.65
C ASP A 237 -28.56 -17.21 -18.50
N LEU A 238 -29.12 -17.16 -17.27
CA LEU A 238 -28.52 -17.80 -16.12
C LEU A 238 -29.12 -19.16 -15.81
N ASN A 239 -28.32 -20.09 -15.31
CA ASN A 239 -28.75 -21.42 -14.90
C ASN A 239 -29.72 -21.34 -13.71
N ASP A 240 -30.82 -22.15 -13.75
CA ASP A 240 -31.86 -22.14 -12.71
C ASP A 240 -31.33 -22.50 -11.32
N ASN A 241 -30.42 -23.48 -11.25
CA ASN A 241 -29.80 -23.86 -9.99
C ASN A 241 -29.01 -22.70 -9.38
N PHE A 242 -28.26 -21.99 -10.22
CA PHE A 242 -27.47 -20.82 -9.78
C PHE A 242 -28.38 -19.70 -9.26
N VAL A 243 -29.45 -19.38 -9.99
CA VAL A 243 -30.38 -18.33 -9.56
C VAL A 243 -31.06 -18.73 -8.25
N ALA A 244 -31.52 -19.98 -8.11
CA ALA A 244 -32.14 -20.46 -6.87
C ALA A 244 -31.18 -20.37 -5.67
N ILE A 245 -29.92 -20.77 -5.84
CA ILE A 245 -28.89 -20.68 -4.79
C ILE A 245 -28.62 -19.22 -4.43
N LYS A 246 -28.51 -18.33 -5.42
CA LYS A 246 -28.27 -16.90 -5.19
C LYS A 246 -29.43 -16.20 -4.48
N VAL A 247 -30.67 -16.66 -4.70
CA VAL A 247 -31.83 -16.19 -3.93
C VAL A 247 -31.72 -16.60 -2.46
N LEU A 248 -31.30 -17.85 -2.16
CA LEU A 248 -31.04 -18.29 -0.79
C LEU A 248 -29.89 -17.53 -0.11
N GLU A 249 -28.84 -17.21 -0.87
CA GLU A 249 -27.72 -16.38 -0.43
C GLU A 249 -28.10 -14.89 -0.25
N LYS A 250 -29.30 -14.47 -0.62
CA LYS A 250 -29.76 -13.07 -0.61
C LYS A 250 -28.85 -12.13 -1.43
N ASP A 251 -28.32 -12.63 -2.55
CA ASP A 251 -27.44 -11.86 -3.43
C ASP A 251 -28.20 -10.66 -4.01
N GLU A 252 -27.73 -9.43 -3.70
CA GLU A 252 -28.41 -8.19 -4.08
C GLU A 252 -28.59 -8.08 -5.61
N PHE A 253 -27.60 -8.48 -6.39
CA PHE A 253 -27.63 -8.42 -7.85
C PHE A 253 -28.75 -9.28 -8.44
N VAL A 254 -28.94 -10.49 -7.91
CA VAL A 254 -29.97 -11.41 -8.40
C VAL A 254 -31.36 -10.99 -7.91
N LEU A 255 -31.48 -10.58 -6.64
CA LEU A 255 -32.75 -10.13 -6.05
C LEU A 255 -33.28 -8.86 -6.74
N GLU A 256 -32.40 -7.90 -7.04
CA GLU A 256 -32.77 -6.64 -7.71
C GLU A 256 -33.31 -6.90 -9.13
N LYS A 257 -32.72 -7.87 -9.85
CA LYS A 257 -33.19 -8.27 -11.21
C LYS A 257 -34.45 -9.11 -11.18
N LEU A 258 -34.62 -10.03 -10.23
CA LEU A 258 -35.79 -10.90 -10.12
C LEU A 258 -37.06 -10.16 -9.73
N LYS A 259 -36.98 -9.12 -8.91
CA LYS A 259 -38.14 -8.33 -8.41
C LYS A 259 -39.23 -9.23 -7.80
N LEU A 260 -38.85 -10.00 -6.78
CA LEU A 260 -39.74 -10.93 -6.10
C LEU A 260 -40.92 -10.20 -5.40
N SER A 261 -42.10 -10.81 -5.38
CA SER A 261 -43.26 -10.31 -4.64
C SER A 261 -43.13 -10.59 -3.15
N ALA A 262 -43.86 -9.83 -2.32
CA ALA A 262 -43.85 -10.00 -0.85
C ALA A 262 -44.29 -11.44 -0.46
N GLU A 263 -45.22 -12.05 -1.21
CA GLU A 263 -45.69 -13.42 -0.97
C GLU A 263 -44.57 -14.45 -1.26
N GLN A 264 -43.83 -14.26 -2.35
CA GLN A 264 -42.71 -15.13 -2.72
C GLN A 264 -41.59 -15.03 -1.67
N ILE A 265 -41.30 -13.84 -1.17
CA ILE A 265 -40.31 -13.63 -0.09
C ILE A 265 -40.75 -14.32 1.19
N SER A 266 -42.05 -14.28 1.55
CA SER A 266 -42.57 -14.99 2.71
C SER A 266 -42.37 -16.50 2.57
N LYS A 267 -42.75 -17.09 1.42
CA LYS A 267 -42.55 -18.50 1.14
C LYS A 267 -41.10 -18.94 1.19
N LEU A 268 -40.17 -18.09 0.73
CA LEU A 268 -38.72 -18.36 0.83
C LEU A 268 -38.23 -18.34 2.28
N ASN A 269 -38.73 -17.41 3.12
CA ASN A 269 -38.36 -17.34 4.52
C ASN A 269 -38.90 -18.57 5.31
N ASP A 270 -40.03 -19.15 4.94
CA ASP A 270 -40.61 -20.35 5.56
C ASP A 270 -39.74 -21.59 5.37
N LEU A 271 -38.87 -21.61 4.34
CA LEU A 271 -37.90 -22.70 4.13
C LEU A 271 -36.79 -22.73 5.19
N LYS A 272 -36.60 -21.65 5.93
CA LYS A 272 -35.53 -21.49 6.96
C LYS A 272 -34.12 -21.79 6.44
N LEU A 273 -33.89 -21.60 5.16
CA LEU A 273 -32.59 -21.69 4.50
C LEU A 273 -32.04 -20.28 4.31
N ASP A 274 -30.75 -20.11 4.59
CA ASP A 274 -30.05 -18.83 4.50
C ASP A 274 -28.66 -19.01 3.85
N GLU A 275 -27.92 -17.91 3.73
CA GLU A 275 -26.55 -17.88 3.23
C GLU A 275 -25.63 -18.87 3.97
N THR A 276 -25.81 -18.98 5.30
CA THR A 276 -25.01 -19.90 6.13
C THR A 276 -25.31 -21.36 5.79
N SER A 277 -26.57 -21.71 5.53
CA SER A 277 -26.98 -23.05 5.12
C SER A 277 -26.31 -23.46 3.80
N VAL A 278 -26.32 -22.58 2.81
CA VAL A 278 -25.67 -22.82 1.53
C VAL A 278 -24.16 -22.99 1.67
N ALA A 279 -23.52 -22.14 2.46
CA ALA A 279 -22.08 -22.23 2.69
C ALA A 279 -21.69 -23.53 3.40
N VAL A 280 -22.48 -23.96 4.42
CA VAL A 280 -22.24 -25.19 5.17
C VAL A 280 -22.34 -26.40 4.25
N GLU A 281 -23.38 -26.50 3.41
CA GLU A 281 -23.56 -27.63 2.50
C GLU A 281 -22.43 -27.73 1.46
N ARG A 282 -21.97 -26.59 0.91
CA ARG A 282 -20.80 -26.59 0.02
C ARG A 282 -19.54 -27.08 0.73
N TYR A 283 -19.28 -26.62 1.97
CA TYR A 283 -18.08 -27.05 2.72
C TYR A 283 -18.15 -28.51 3.13
N LEU A 284 -19.30 -29.03 3.54
CA LEU A 284 -19.48 -30.46 3.83
C LEU A 284 -19.18 -31.32 2.59
N TYR A 285 -19.68 -30.92 1.42
CA TYR A 285 -19.37 -31.61 0.19
C TYR A 285 -17.88 -31.54 -0.15
N ILE A 286 -17.26 -30.37 -0.05
CA ILE A 286 -15.82 -30.17 -0.29
C ILE A 286 -14.99 -31.05 0.65
N GLU A 287 -15.34 -31.11 1.94
CA GLU A 287 -14.62 -31.96 2.91
C GLU A 287 -14.71 -33.44 2.55
N SER A 288 -15.88 -33.92 2.13
CA SER A 288 -16.05 -35.31 1.68
C SER A 288 -15.16 -35.62 0.46
N VAL A 289 -15.16 -34.74 -0.52
CA VAL A 289 -14.33 -34.88 -1.74
C VAL A 289 -12.85 -34.87 -1.40
N ILE A 290 -12.40 -33.97 -0.55
CA ILE A 290 -11.00 -33.85 -0.15
C ILE A 290 -10.52 -35.09 0.61
N LYS A 291 -11.36 -35.60 1.50
CA LYS A 291 -11.06 -36.81 2.29
C LYS A 291 -10.82 -38.01 1.39
N ASP A 292 -11.59 -38.14 0.32
CA ASP A 292 -11.45 -39.23 -0.64
C ASP A 292 -10.29 -39.06 -1.62
N CYS A 293 -9.98 -37.81 -1.99
CA CYS A 293 -9.00 -37.52 -3.03
C CYS A 293 -7.58 -37.29 -2.53
N ILE A 294 -7.39 -36.96 -1.24
CA ILE A 294 -6.05 -36.73 -0.68
C ILE A 294 -5.58 -37.94 0.10
N LYS A 295 -4.54 -38.63 -0.42
CA LYS A 295 -3.84 -39.69 0.28
C LYS A 295 -2.70 -39.11 1.13
N CYS A 296 -2.69 -39.45 2.42
CA CYS A 296 -1.61 -39.09 3.33
C CYS A 296 -0.65 -40.27 3.48
N ASN A 297 0.58 -40.14 3.00
CA ASN A 297 1.60 -41.21 3.04
C ASN A 297 2.49 -41.17 4.29
N SER A 298 2.22 -40.32 5.28
CA SER A 298 3.03 -40.25 6.48
C SER A 298 2.22 -39.88 7.72
N ASN A 299 2.55 -40.55 8.85
CA ASN A 299 2.09 -40.24 10.21
C ASN A 299 2.57 -38.86 10.73
N LYS A 300 3.08 -37.98 9.89
CA LYS A 300 3.40 -36.60 10.25
C LYS A 300 2.11 -35.78 10.26
N ALA A 301 1.45 -35.81 11.42
CA ALA A 301 0.38 -34.86 11.69
C ALA A 301 0.81 -33.45 11.31
N TYR A 302 -0.05 -32.76 10.59
CA TYR A 302 0.10 -31.34 10.26
C TYR A 302 0.00 -30.51 11.54
N GLY A 303 1.11 -30.46 12.30
CA GLY A 303 1.26 -29.49 13.37
C GLY A 303 1.85 -28.21 12.77
N TYR A 304 1.41 -27.05 13.22
CA TYR A 304 2.11 -25.79 12.97
C TYR A 304 3.62 -26.02 13.09
N SER A 305 4.41 -25.53 12.13
CA SER A 305 5.86 -25.55 12.21
C SER A 305 6.27 -25.06 13.61
N LYS A 306 7.34 -25.64 14.20
CA LYS A 306 7.86 -25.15 15.50
C LYS A 306 8.06 -23.63 15.47
N LEU A 307 8.43 -23.08 14.30
CA LEU A 307 8.54 -21.65 14.06
C LEU A 307 7.17 -20.94 14.13
N ASP A 308 6.11 -21.52 13.59
CA ASP A 308 4.78 -20.93 13.65
C ASP A 308 4.27 -20.82 15.08
N LYS A 309 4.56 -21.81 15.94
CA LYS A 309 4.18 -21.74 17.37
C LYS A 309 4.81 -20.55 18.09
N ILE A 310 6.00 -20.14 17.65
CA ILE A 310 6.72 -19.00 18.23
C ILE A 310 6.23 -17.69 17.59
N VAL A 311 6.17 -17.63 16.27
CA VAL A 311 5.85 -16.40 15.51
C VAL A 311 4.37 -16.00 15.63
N LEU A 312 3.45 -16.96 15.74
CA LEU A 312 2.01 -16.71 15.91
C LEU A 312 1.58 -16.53 17.38
N ASN A 313 2.52 -16.65 18.33
CA ASN A 313 2.20 -16.41 19.74
C ASN A 313 1.95 -14.91 19.97
N LYS A 314 0.77 -14.55 20.47
CA LYS A 314 0.33 -13.15 20.70
C LYS A 314 1.33 -12.32 21.53
N PHE A 315 2.03 -12.94 22.47
CA PHE A 315 2.99 -12.25 23.33
C PHE A 315 4.39 -12.17 22.72
N LEU A 316 4.82 -13.18 21.95
CA LEU A 316 6.17 -13.25 21.37
C LEU A 316 6.24 -12.60 20.00
N ALA A 317 5.13 -12.51 19.25
CA ALA A 317 5.10 -11.95 17.91
C ALA A 317 5.62 -10.51 17.85
N LEU A 318 5.19 -9.64 18.76
CA LEU A 318 5.61 -8.23 18.79
C LEU A 318 7.09 -8.06 19.17
N PRO A 319 7.65 -8.67 20.22
CA PRO A 319 9.08 -8.63 20.50
C PRO A 319 9.96 -9.18 19.38
N ILE A 320 9.61 -10.33 18.80
CA ILE A 320 10.37 -10.93 17.69
C ILE A 320 10.36 -9.97 16.49
N PHE A 321 9.20 -9.44 16.19
CA PHE A 321 9.04 -8.48 15.13
C PHE A 321 9.91 -7.22 15.34
N LEU A 322 9.88 -6.62 16.53
CA LEU A 322 10.72 -5.48 16.86
C LEU A 322 12.22 -5.82 16.74
N ALA A 323 12.62 -7.03 17.13
CA ALA A 323 14.00 -7.49 16.96
C ALA A 323 14.41 -7.60 15.49
N VAL A 324 13.55 -8.20 14.65
CA VAL A 324 13.79 -8.33 13.19
C VAL A 324 13.88 -6.95 12.52
N VAL A 325 12.96 -6.06 12.83
CA VAL A 325 12.96 -4.69 12.27
C VAL A 325 14.18 -3.90 12.76
N SER A 326 14.53 -4.01 14.04
CA SER A 326 15.73 -3.38 14.60
C SER A 326 17.00 -3.88 13.91
N LEU A 327 17.10 -5.17 13.64
CA LEU A 327 18.22 -5.76 12.90
C LEU A 327 18.30 -5.20 11.47
N ILE A 328 17.19 -5.11 10.76
CA ILE A 328 17.14 -4.51 9.41
C ILE A 328 17.60 -3.06 9.45
N PHE A 329 17.09 -2.28 10.38
CA PHE A 329 17.47 -0.87 10.51
C PHE A 329 18.93 -0.72 10.90
N PHE A 330 19.45 -1.59 11.77
CA PHE A 330 20.87 -1.60 12.13
C PHE A 330 21.74 -1.87 10.90
N ILE A 331 21.43 -2.88 10.09
CA ILE A 331 22.18 -3.19 8.86
C ILE A 331 22.06 -2.02 7.86
N THR A 332 20.87 -1.45 7.69
CA THR A 332 20.60 -0.43 6.68
C THR A 332 21.22 0.94 7.03
N PHE A 333 21.15 1.35 8.31
CA PHE A 333 21.50 2.73 8.71
C PHE A 333 22.77 2.84 9.56
N SER A 334 23.31 1.75 10.11
CA SER A 334 24.54 1.81 10.91
C SER A 334 25.77 1.40 10.13
N SER A 335 25.97 0.10 9.93
CA SER A 335 27.25 -0.43 9.45
C SER A 335 27.37 -0.42 7.94
N VAL A 336 26.67 -1.36 7.30
CA VAL A 336 26.78 -1.61 5.86
C VAL A 336 26.22 -0.46 5.04
N GLY A 337 25.07 0.07 5.46
CA GLY A 337 24.42 1.16 4.76
C GLY A 337 25.23 2.44 4.78
N ARG A 338 25.83 2.81 5.93
CA ARG A 338 26.70 3.98 6.05
C ARG A 338 27.95 3.83 5.20
N TRP A 339 28.64 2.70 5.30
CA TRP A 339 29.84 2.42 4.51
C TRP A 339 29.57 2.52 3.00
N LEU A 340 28.46 1.94 2.50
CA LEU A 340 28.10 2.04 1.10
C LEU A 340 27.76 3.47 0.68
N THR A 341 27.11 4.23 1.56
CA THR A 341 26.77 5.64 1.32
C THR A 341 28.05 6.49 1.24
N GLU A 342 28.98 6.34 2.15
CA GLU A 342 30.25 7.06 2.18
C GLU A 342 31.11 6.71 0.95
N LEU A 343 31.16 5.42 0.58
CA LEU A 343 31.87 4.95 -0.61
C LEU A 343 31.27 5.55 -1.90
N LEU A 344 29.96 5.59 -2.01
CA LEU A 344 29.30 6.17 -3.18
C LEU A 344 29.46 7.69 -3.22
N SER A 345 29.25 8.39 -2.09
CA SER A 345 29.39 9.84 -2.00
C SER A 345 30.81 10.29 -2.32
N SER A 346 31.82 9.67 -1.71
CA SER A 346 33.22 9.99 -1.98
C SER A 346 33.64 9.70 -3.42
N SER A 347 33.11 8.60 -3.99
CA SER A 347 33.35 8.27 -5.39
C SER A 347 32.74 9.31 -6.33
N LEU A 348 31.50 9.73 -6.10
CA LEU A 348 30.82 10.78 -6.88
C LEU A 348 31.56 12.11 -6.77
N GLU A 349 31.96 12.49 -5.56
CA GLU A 349 32.65 13.75 -5.33
C GLU A 349 34.02 13.79 -5.99
N ASN A 350 34.84 12.76 -5.81
CA ASN A 350 36.20 12.71 -6.32
C ASN A 350 36.29 12.48 -7.83
N TYR A 351 35.42 11.61 -8.40
CA TYR A 351 35.55 11.21 -9.80
C TYR A 351 34.60 11.97 -10.74
N ILE A 352 33.52 12.58 -10.23
CA ILE A 352 32.55 13.26 -11.08
C ILE A 352 32.44 14.75 -10.74
N PHE A 353 32.11 15.10 -9.49
CA PHE A 353 31.78 16.48 -9.13
C PHE A 353 33.00 17.38 -9.13
N THR A 354 34.09 16.98 -8.47
CA THR A 354 35.32 17.77 -8.37
C THR A 354 35.99 17.99 -9.72
N PRO A 355 36.20 16.97 -10.60
CA PRO A 355 36.74 17.19 -11.93
C PRO A 355 35.85 18.10 -12.80
N CYS A 356 34.54 17.91 -12.76
CA CYS A 356 33.60 18.73 -13.52
C CYS A 356 33.64 20.20 -13.06
N LEU A 357 33.68 20.45 -11.75
CA LEU A 357 33.84 21.80 -11.20
C LEU A 357 35.18 22.44 -11.54
N ASN A 358 36.28 21.68 -11.57
CA ASN A 358 37.59 22.19 -11.96
C ASN A 358 37.63 22.59 -13.43
N ILE A 359 37.05 21.82 -14.34
CA ILE A 359 36.91 22.15 -15.75
C ILE A 359 36.04 23.42 -15.90
N LEU A 360 34.94 23.53 -15.15
CA LEU A 360 34.08 24.70 -15.18
C LEU A 360 34.79 25.96 -14.69
N LYS A 361 35.56 25.88 -13.61
CA LYS A 361 36.37 26.98 -13.07
C LYS A 361 37.46 27.45 -14.07
N GLN A 362 38.04 26.53 -14.85
CA GLN A 362 39.02 26.88 -15.89
C GLN A 362 38.37 27.53 -17.10
N SER A 363 37.11 27.16 -17.41
CA SER A 363 36.39 27.63 -18.60
C SER A 363 35.64 28.93 -18.36
N THR A 364 35.30 29.29 -17.13
CA THR A 364 34.42 30.44 -16.83
C THR A 364 34.76 31.03 -15.46
N ASN A 365 34.95 32.36 -15.40
CA ASN A 365 35.16 33.11 -14.17
C ASN A 365 33.84 33.55 -13.50
N ASN A 366 32.69 33.03 -13.94
CA ASN A 366 31.40 33.40 -13.39
C ASN A 366 31.09 32.59 -12.13
N GLU A 367 31.27 33.21 -10.94
CA GLU A 367 31.04 32.58 -9.66
C GLU A 367 29.60 32.05 -9.45
N TYR A 368 28.62 32.76 -10.06
CA TYR A 368 27.19 32.33 -9.94
C TYR A 368 26.91 31.05 -10.71
N LEU A 369 27.54 30.90 -11.89
CA LEU A 369 27.38 29.67 -12.69
C LEU A 369 28.05 28.48 -11.96
N ILE A 370 29.20 28.72 -11.34
CA ILE A 370 29.89 27.68 -10.55
C ILE A 370 29.05 27.28 -9.34
N SER A 371 28.48 28.26 -8.60
CA SER A 371 27.57 27.99 -7.47
C SER A 371 26.31 27.27 -7.94
N PHE A 372 25.70 27.65 -9.06
CA PHE A 372 24.55 26.97 -9.62
C PHE A 372 24.81 25.49 -9.88
N VAL A 373 25.91 25.16 -10.54
CA VAL A 373 26.26 23.77 -10.85
C VAL A 373 26.59 22.99 -9.57
N LYS A 374 27.35 23.60 -8.66
CA LYS A 374 27.77 22.98 -7.41
C LYS A 374 26.60 22.74 -6.47
N ASP A 375 25.82 23.78 -6.19
CA ASP A 375 24.84 23.75 -5.08
C ASP A 375 23.47 23.29 -5.56
N ALA A 376 22.99 23.73 -6.74
CA ALA A 376 21.69 23.31 -7.26
C ALA A 376 21.73 21.94 -7.93
N ILE A 377 22.68 21.71 -8.84
CA ILE A 377 22.72 20.46 -9.62
C ILE A 377 23.40 19.35 -8.83
N PHE A 378 24.67 19.56 -8.46
CA PHE A 378 25.44 18.51 -7.74
C PHE A 378 24.93 18.29 -6.34
N GLY A 379 24.51 19.35 -5.63
CA GLY A 379 23.86 19.23 -4.33
C GLY A 379 22.56 18.41 -4.39
N GLY A 380 21.71 18.69 -5.38
CA GLY A 380 20.45 17.94 -5.58
C GLY A 380 20.66 16.50 -6.01
N VAL A 381 21.51 16.25 -7.01
CA VAL A 381 21.84 14.90 -7.51
C VAL A 381 22.62 14.11 -6.48
N GLY A 382 23.61 14.76 -5.83
CA GLY A 382 24.44 14.14 -4.80
C GLY A 382 23.64 13.66 -3.62
N SER A 383 22.73 14.50 -3.09
CA SER A 383 21.85 14.10 -1.99
C SER A 383 20.98 12.90 -2.32
N LEU A 384 20.40 12.85 -3.54
CA LEU A 384 19.61 11.71 -3.99
C LEU A 384 20.44 10.42 -4.06
N LEU A 385 21.63 10.49 -4.68
CA LEU A 385 22.47 9.32 -4.89
C LEU A 385 23.09 8.82 -3.58
N SER A 386 23.41 9.71 -2.63
CA SER A 386 23.92 9.33 -1.32
C SER A 386 22.96 8.44 -0.53
N PHE A 387 21.64 8.64 -0.64
CA PHE A 387 20.65 7.79 0.04
C PHE A 387 20.27 6.53 -0.72
N LEU A 388 20.67 6.40 -1.98
CA LEU A 388 20.29 5.27 -2.83
C LEU A 388 20.71 3.91 -2.25
N PRO A 389 21.94 3.71 -1.72
CA PRO A 389 22.34 2.44 -1.12
C PRO A 389 21.50 2.04 0.09
N GLN A 390 21.17 2.98 0.96
CA GLN A 390 20.34 2.72 2.14
C GLN A 390 18.92 2.31 1.74
N ILE A 391 18.33 2.99 0.75
CA ILE A 391 17.01 2.66 0.22
C ILE A 391 17.04 1.30 -0.48
N ALA A 392 18.10 0.98 -1.21
CA ALA A 392 18.26 -0.30 -1.87
C ALA A 392 18.35 -1.46 -0.84
N LEU A 393 19.12 -1.30 0.23
CA LEU A 393 19.22 -2.27 1.33
C LEU A 393 17.86 -2.44 2.04
N LEU A 394 17.13 -1.35 2.25
CA LEU A 394 15.81 -1.41 2.84
C LEU A 394 14.84 -2.20 1.95
N PHE A 395 14.75 -1.88 0.66
CA PHE A 395 13.91 -2.64 -0.28
C PHE A 395 14.32 -4.10 -0.39
N LEU A 396 15.63 -4.39 -0.37
CA LEU A 396 16.15 -5.75 -0.39
C LEU A 396 15.68 -6.55 0.83
N SER A 397 15.88 -6.00 2.03
CA SER A 397 15.50 -6.65 3.29
C SER A 397 14.00 -6.92 3.37
N LEU A 398 13.21 -5.97 2.89
CA LEU A 398 11.76 -6.09 2.87
C LEU A 398 11.26 -7.12 1.86
N SER A 399 11.85 -7.15 0.65
CA SER A 399 11.52 -8.17 -0.34
C SER A 399 11.85 -9.58 0.18
N ILE A 400 12.92 -9.72 0.97
CA ILE A 400 13.26 -10.99 1.64
C ILE A 400 12.20 -11.36 2.68
N LEU A 401 11.75 -10.42 3.51
CA LEU A 401 10.72 -10.67 4.51
C LEU A 401 9.36 -11.02 3.87
N GLU A 402 8.99 -10.32 2.79
CA GLU A 402 7.75 -10.55 2.07
C GLU A 402 7.75 -11.94 1.41
N ASP A 403 8.79 -12.26 0.64
CA ASP A 403 8.91 -13.54 -0.06
C ASP A 403 9.04 -14.73 0.90
N SER A 404 9.58 -14.53 2.11
CA SER A 404 9.70 -15.59 3.14
C SER A 404 8.36 -16.05 3.72
N GLY A 405 7.29 -15.25 3.57
CA GLY A 405 5.98 -15.48 4.18
C GLY A 405 5.88 -15.04 5.66
N TYR A 406 6.92 -14.41 6.21
CA TYR A 406 6.91 -13.88 7.59
C TYR A 406 5.89 -12.76 7.78
N MET A 407 5.78 -11.87 6.77
CA MET A 407 4.89 -10.70 6.83
C MET A 407 3.41 -11.07 6.94
N SER A 408 2.97 -12.13 6.27
CA SER A 408 1.59 -12.60 6.34
C SER A 408 1.23 -13.09 7.76
N ARG A 409 2.17 -13.77 8.44
CA ARG A 409 1.99 -14.25 9.83
C ARG A 409 1.91 -13.10 10.81
N LEU A 410 2.78 -12.12 10.63
CA LEU A 410 2.78 -10.91 11.45
C LEU A 410 1.46 -10.14 11.27
N ALA A 411 1.03 -9.93 10.03
CA ALA A 411 -0.23 -9.25 9.72
C ALA A 411 -1.41 -9.97 10.38
N PHE A 412 -1.45 -11.31 10.32
CA PHE A 412 -2.47 -12.12 10.98
C PHE A 412 -2.46 -11.94 12.50
N THR A 413 -1.27 -11.99 13.12
CA THR A 413 -1.17 -11.91 14.60
C THR A 413 -1.51 -10.52 15.13
N LEU A 414 -1.21 -9.48 14.38
CA LEU A 414 -1.44 -8.09 14.77
C LEU A 414 -2.81 -7.55 14.32
N GLU A 415 -3.60 -8.29 13.54
CA GLU A 415 -4.91 -7.87 13.04
C GLU A 415 -5.83 -7.40 14.18
N ASP A 416 -5.97 -8.20 15.25
CA ASP A 416 -6.82 -7.88 16.40
C ASP A 416 -6.48 -6.54 17.06
N TYR A 417 -5.20 -6.15 17.06
CA TYR A 417 -4.74 -4.89 17.66
C TYR A 417 -4.98 -3.70 16.72
N PHE A 418 -4.70 -3.88 15.43
CA PHE A 418 -4.82 -2.82 14.44
C PHE A 418 -6.27 -2.56 14.02
N ALA A 419 -7.11 -3.58 13.98
CA ALA A 419 -8.54 -3.43 13.73
C ALA A 419 -9.23 -2.49 14.75
N LYS A 420 -8.77 -2.47 16.02
CA LYS A 420 -9.31 -1.57 17.05
C LYS A 420 -9.08 -0.09 16.77
N ILE A 421 -8.04 0.24 16.02
CA ILE A 421 -7.70 1.60 15.60
C ILE A 421 -8.09 1.88 14.14
N GLY A 422 -8.86 0.96 13.54
CA GLY A 422 -9.39 1.09 12.19
C GLY A 422 -8.36 0.86 11.07
N LEU A 423 -7.33 0.07 11.35
CA LEU A 423 -6.30 -0.36 10.39
C LEU A 423 -6.36 -1.88 10.24
N THR A 424 -5.92 -2.38 9.09
CA THR A 424 -5.75 -3.81 8.86
C THR A 424 -4.35 -4.26 9.31
N GLY A 425 -4.16 -5.54 9.64
CA GLY A 425 -2.84 -6.08 9.96
C GLY A 425 -1.83 -5.90 8.83
N LYS A 426 -2.27 -5.87 7.56
CA LYS A 426 -1.41 -5.54 6.42
C LYS A 426 -0.89 -4.10 6.46
N SER A 427 -1.61 -3.16 7.10
CA SER A 427 -1.17 -1.76 7.26
C SER A 427 0.07 -1.62 8.13
N VAL A 428 0.28 -2.57 9.07
CA VAL A 428 1.47 -2.60 9.95
C VAL A 428 2.75 -2.50 9.14
N PHE A 429 2.83 -3.29 8.07
CA PHE A 429 4.00 -3.33 7.21
C PHE A 429 4.27 -1.96 6.55
N ALA A 430 3.24 -1.36 5.96
CA ALA A 430 3.39 -0.06 5.34
C ALA A 430 3.83 1.01 6.37
N LEU A 431 3.25 1.00 7.58
CA LEU A 431 3.62 1.95 8.63
C LEU A 431 5.04 1.77 9.13
N LEU A 432 5.50 0.53 9.29
CA LEU A 432 6.87 0.28 9.73
C LEU A 432 7.92 0.80 8.76
N MET A 433 7.61 0.73 7.45
CA MET A 433 8.43 1.38 6.44
C MET A 433 8.61 2.87 6.70
N GLY A 434 7.65 3.50 7.37
CA GLY A 434 7.66 4.91 7.72
C GLY A 434 8.81 5.32 8.65
N PHE A 435 9.29 4.41 9.48
CA PHE A 435 10.48 4.66 10.31
C PHE A 435 11.77 4.73 9.48
N GLY A 436 11.83 4.02 8.36
CA GLY A 436 12.91 4.16 7.40
C GLY A 436 12.70 5.34 6.47
N CYS A 437 11.57 5.34 5.75
CA CYS A 437 11.22 6.36 4.76
C CYS A 437 9.71 6.50 4.61
N SER A 438 9.17 7.68 4.88
CA SER A 438 7.74 7.97 4.75
C SER A 438 7.24 7.84 3.30
N THR A 439 8.10 8.09 2.31
CA THR A 439 7.79 7.93 0.88
C THR A 439 7.52 6.46 0.54
N THR A 440 8.37 5.56 1.01
CA THR A 440 8.19 4.11 0.78
C THR A 440 6.97 3.58 1.52
N SER A 441 6.70 4.06 2.73
CA SER A 441 5.50 3.75 3.49
C SER A 441 4.23 4.13 2.71
N ALA A 442 4.14 5.37 2.24
CA ALA A 442 3.01 5.82 1.42
C ALA A 442 2.89 5.02 0.11
N MET A 443 4.01 4.64 -0.51
CA MET A 443 4.01 3.80 -1.72
C MET A 443 3.52 2.38 -1.46
N THR A 444 3.88 1.80 -0.31
CA THR A 444 3.48 0.44 0.08
C THR A 444 1.98 0.35 0.41
N SER A 445 1.36 1.47 0.79
CA SER A 445 -0.09 1.50 1.05
C SER A 445 -0.95 1.09 -0.15
N ARG A 446 -0.39 1.10 -1.38
CA ARG A 446 -1.07 0.60 -2.59
C ARG A 446 -1.44 -0.88 -2.52
N ASN A 447 -0.71 -1.68 -1.72
CA ASN A 447 -0.93 -3.11 -1.57
C ASN A 447 -2.11 -3.45 -0.64
N LEU A 448 -2.77 -2.43 -0.08
CA LEU A 448 -3.96 -2.58 0.74
C LEU A 448 -5.21 -2.61 -0.16
N GLU A 449 -6.05 -3.60 0.06
CA GLU A 449 -7.26 -3.86 -0.73
C GLU A 449 -8.38 -2.88 -0.37
N ASP A 450 -8.53 -2.57 0.93
CA ASP A 450 -9.54 -1.63 1.40
C ASP A 450 -9.14 -0.18 1.15
N LYS A 451 -9.99 0.56 0.45
CA LYS A 451 -9.77 1.96 0.09
C LYS A 451 -9.59 2.87 1.31
N ASN A 452 -10.38 2.67 2.37
CA ASN A 452 -10.31 3.50 3.57
C ASN A 452 -9.04 3.21 4.38
N SER A 453 -8.66 1.94 4.51
CA SER A 453 -7.38 1.54 5.12
C SER A 453 -6.19 2.03 4.32
N LYS A 454 -6.24 2.00 2.98
CA LYS A 454 -5.21 2.58 2.11
C LYS A 454 -5.04 4.07 2.38
N ILE A 455 -6.14 4.84 2.39
CA ILE A 455 -6.10 6.28 2.63
C ILE A 455 -5.54 6.58 4.02
N LYS A 456 -6.04 5.91 5.07
CA LYS A 456 -5.56 6.09 6.45
C LYS A 456 -4.08 5.78 6.58
N THR A 457 -3.63 4.63 6.08
CA THR A 457 -2.22 4.22 6.15
C THR A 457 -1.30 5.22 5.44
N ALA A 458 -1.68 5.70 4.25
CA ALA A 458 -0.92 6.72 3.54
C ALA A 458 -0.90 8.06 4.29
N MET A 459 -2.02 8.47 4.94
CA MET A 459 -2.08 9.69 5.75
C MET A 459 -1.26 9.58 7.03
N LEU A 460 -1.12 8.38 7.60
CA LEU A 460 -0.36 8.14 8.83
C LEU A 460 1.14 8.03 8.61
N SER A 461 1.57 7.64 7.41
CA SER A 461 2.98 7.40 7.11
C SER A 461 3.92 8.57 7.44
N PRO A 462 3.57 9.86 7.27
CA PRO A 462 4.47 10.96 7.57
C PRO A 462 4.62 11.29 9.06
N TYR A 463 3.71 10.80 9.92
CA TYR A 463 3.84 11.00 11.37
C TYR A 463 5.00 10.22 11.96
N LEU A 464 5.39 9.11 11.32
CA LEU A 464 6.47 8.27 11.81
C LEU A 464 7.83 8.96 11.57
N SER A 465 8.73 8.81 12.55
CA SER A 465 10.06 9.41 12.49
C SER A 465 10.95 8.65 11.52
N CYS A 466 11.18 9.21 10.33
CA CYS A 466 12.07 8.61 9.34
C CYS A 466 13.56 8.86 9.65
N SER A 467 14.45 8.07 9.05
CA SER A 467 15.90 8.16 9.24
C SER A 467 16.49 9.51 8.85
N ALA A 468 15.92 10.21 7.88
CA ALA A 468 16.35 11.54 7.44
C ALA A 468 16.22 12.63 8.52
N LYS A 469 15.47 12.37 9.60
CA LYS A 469 15.37 13.29 10.74
C LYS A 469 16.47 13.09 11.78
N ILE A 470 17.18 11.95 11.76
CA ILE A 470 18.21 11.60 12.77
C ILE A 470 19.36 12.62 12.81
N PRO A 471 19.94 13.08 11.68
CA PRO A 471 20.99 14.10 11.73
C PRO A 471 20.56 15.37 12.46
N LEU A 472 19.35 15.85 12.20
CA LEU A 472 18.77 17.01 12.89
C LEU A 472 18.68 16.79 14.40
N TYR A 473 18.19 15.62 14.84
CA TYR A 473 18.12 15.27 16.26
C TYR A 473 19.51 15.24 16.88
N THR A 474 20.48 14.63 16.19
CA THR A 474 21.85 14.51 16.67
C THR A 474 22.50 15.88 16.89
N VAL A 475 22.38 16.79 15.91
CA VAL A 475 22.98 18.12 16.00
C VAL A 475 22.37 18.93 17.15
N ILE A 476 21.03 19.05 17.19
CA ILE A 476 20.37 19.88 18.23
C ILE A 476 20.52 19.26 19.62
N LEU A 477 20.39 17.94 19.76
CA LEU A 477 20.49 17.27 21.05
C LEU A 477 21.96 17.26 21.58
N SER A 478 22.94 17.20 20.71
CA SER A 478 24.34 17.32 21.10
C SER A 478 24.67 18.73 21.60
N ALA A 479 24.03 19.77 21.03
CA ALA A 479 24.19 21.15 21.44
C ALA A 479 23.51 21.48 22.79
N PHE A 480 22.27 21.07 22.97
CA PHE A 480 21.46 21.52 24.11
C PHE A 480 21.22 20.44 25.17
N PHE A 481 21.35 19.12 24.84
CA PHE A 481 20.91 18.01 25.69
C PHE A 481 21.86 16.82 25.72
N PHE A 482 23.15 17.06 25.72
CA PHE A 482 24.19 16.03 25.60
C PHE A 482 24.00 14.83 26.54
N LYS A 483 23.67 15.09 27.82
CA LYS A 483 23.50 14.03 28.85
C LYS A 483 22.28 13.15 28.60
N TYR A 484 21.22 13.67 27.96
CA TYR A 484 19.91 12.99 27.82
C TYR A 484 19.52 12.71 26.36
N ARG A 485 20.48 12.86 25.43
CA ARG A 485 20.21 12.74 23.98
C ARG A 485 19.48 11.45 23.60
N LEU A 486 19.91 10.29 24.13
CA LEU A 486 19.29 9.00 23.82
C LEU A 486 17.85 8.90 24.32
N LEU A 487 17.61 9.36 25.56
CA LEU A 487 16.27 9.36 26.15
C LEU A 487 15.31 10.22 25.31
N ILE A 488 15.74 11.40 24.89
CA ILE A 488 14.91 12.32 24.10
C ILE A 488 14.61 11.73 22.72
N ILE A 489 15.58 11.10 22.07
CA ILE A 489 15.34 10.40 20.78
C ILE A 489 14.26 9.33 20.96
N ILE A 490 14.38 8.49 21.98
CA ILE A 490 13.37 7.45 22.26
C ILE A 490 12.00 8.07 22.50
N LEU A 491 11.92 9.15 23.27
CA LEU A 491 10.67 9.86 23.54
C LEU A 491 10.07 10.49 22.28
N LEU A 492 10.88 11.06 21.38
CA LEU A 492 10.42 11.58 20.08
C LEU A 492 9.84 10.46 19.18
N TYR A 493 10.49 9.29 19.16
CA TYR A 493 9.97 8.15 18.43
C TYR A 493 8.65 7.65 19.03
N LEU A 494 8.58 7.56 20.36
CA LEU A 494 7.35 7.17 21.06
C LEU A 494 6.23 8.17 20.79
N LEU A 495 6.50 9.48 20.85
CA LEU A 495 5.54 10.54 20.52
C LEU A 495 5.00 10.38 19.10
N SER A 496 5.88 10.08 18.14
CA SER A 496 5.48 9.88 16.73
C SER A 496 4.46 8.74 16.58
N VAL A 497 4.69 7.62 17.25
CA VAL A 497 3.78 6.46 17.25
C VAL A 497 2.46 6.81 17.93
N ILE A 498 2.51 7.46 19.09
CA ILE A 498 1.31 7.84 19.85
C ILE A 498 0.43 8.76 19.00
N VAL A 499 1.01 9.78 18.38
CA VAL A 499 0.28 10.70 17.51
C VAL A 499 -0.34 9.97 16.32
N ALA A 500 0.39 9.08 15.68
CA ALA A 500 -0.11 8.27 14.57
C ALA A 500 -1.34 7.42 14.99
N VAL A 501 -1.27 6.76 16.15
CA VAL A 501 -2.38 5.95 16.70
C VAL A 501 -3.60 6.82 17.01
N VAL A 502 -3.41 8.00 17.61
CA VAL A 502 -4.51 8.93 17.92
C VAL A 502 -5.18 9.44 16.64
N VAL A 503 -4.40 9.86 15.67
CA VAL A 503 -4.90 10.33 14.38
C VAL A 503 -5.66 9.22 13.66
N SER A 504 -5.14 7.99 13.65
CA SER A 504 -5.84 6.83 13.09
C SER A 504 -7.20 6.63 13.73
N TYR A 505 -7.24 6.65 15.07
CA TYR A 505 -8.46 6.47 15.84
C TYR A 505 -9.51 7.58 15.58
N VAL A 506 -9.05 8.84 15.50
CA VAL A 506 -9.93 9.97 15.18
C VAL A 506 -10.49 9.85 13.76
N LEU A 507 -9.64 9.52 12.78
CA LEU A 507 -10.07 9.32 11.38
C LEU A 507 -11.08 8.17 11.25
N GLU A 508 -10.90 7.07 11.99
CA GLU A 508 -11.84 5.95 12.01
C GLU A 508 -13.22 6.36 12.50
N LYS A 509 -13.27 7.19 13.55
CA LYS A 509 -14.55 7.62 14.12
C LYS A 509 -15.28 8.69 13.32
N THR A 510 -14.53 9.52 12.59
CA THR A 510 -15.09 10.72 11.96
C THR A 510 -15.37 10.53 10.48
N ILE A 511 -14.35 10.27 9.66
CA ILE A 511 -14.43 10.43 8.21
C ILE A 511 -14.24 9.12 7.47
N LEU A 512 -13.34 8.24 7.95
CA LEU A 512 -12.89 7.04 7.24
C LEU A 512 -13.24 5.78 8.06
N LYS A 513 -14.52 5.49 8.20
CA LYS A 513 -14.96 4.25 8.87
C LYS A 513 -14.55 3.04 8.04
N SER A 514 -13.88 2.07 8.66
CA SER A 514 -13.61 0.77 8.05
C SER A 514 -14.90 -0.05 8.03
N GLY A 515 -15.23 -0.67 6.91
CA GLY A 515 -16.29 -1.66 6.86
C GLY A 515 -15.95 -2.88 7.73
N GLU A 516 -16.95 -3.57 8.24
CA GLU A 516 -16.77 -4.88 8.89
C GLU A 516 -16.33 -5.91 7.82
N GLN A 517 -15.04 -5.95 7.53
CA GLN A 517 -14.51 -7.00 6.65
C GLN A 517 -14.09 -8.17 7.53
N SER A 518 -14.71 -9.31 7.30
CA SER A 518 -14.21 -10.59 7.81
C SER A 518 -12.88 -10.88 7.10
N PHE A 519 -11.78 -10.54 7.77
CA PHE A 519 -10.44 -10.73 7.23
C PHE A 519 -10.05 -12.20 7.30
N ILE A 520 -10.18 -12.89 6.18
CA ILE A 520 -9.71 -14.26 6.03
C ILE A 520 -8.38 -14.21 5.29
N MET A 521 -7.27 -14.38 6.02
CA MET A 521 -5.93 -14.42 5.43
C MET A 521 -5.41 -15.85 5.36
N GLU A 522 -5.02 -16.27 4.18
CA GLU A 522 -4.25 -17.50 4.00
C GLU A 522 -2.80 -17.27 4.39
N LEU A 523 -2.28 -18.12 5.27
CA LEU A 523 -0.87 -18.09 5.65
C LEU A 523 -0.07 -18.87 4.57
N PRO A 524 0.70 -18.19 3.72
CA PRO A 524 1.52 -18.85 2.72
C PRO A 524 2.58 -19.73 3.41
N PRO A 525 2.99 -20.87 2.80
CA PRO A 525 4.08 -21.66 3.34
C PRO A 525 5.38 -20.85 3.35
N TYR A 526 6.30 -21.17 4.29
CA TYR A 526 7.62 -20.58 4.28
C TYR A 526 8.37 -21.00 3.02
N ARG A 527 8.92 -20.01 2.32
CA ARG A 527 9.69 -20.22 1.08
C ARG A 527 11.03 -19.52 1.17
N PHE A 528 12.06 -20.17 0.65
CA PHE A 528 13.32 -19.47 0.42
C PHE A 528 13.13 -18.49 -0.75
N PRO A 529 13.47 -17.21 -0.54
CA PRO A 529 13.29 -16.20 -1.57
C PRO A 529 14.14 -16.50 -2.80
N SER A 530 13.58 -16.32 -4.00
CA SER A 530 14.34 -16.53 -5.24
C SER A 530 15.17 -15.28 -5.56
N PHE A 531 16.48 -15.41 -5.57
CA PHE A 531 17.42 -14.30 -5.78
C PHE A 531 17.16 -13.51 -7.08
N LYS A 532 16.85 -14.20 -8.18
CA LYS A 532 16.50 -13.55 -9.46
C LYS A 532 15.25 -12.66 -9.35
N ARG A 533 14.24 -13.14 -8.62
CA ARG A 533 13.00 -12.38 -8.41
C ARG A 533 13.25 -11.14 -7.55
N ILE A 534 13.99 -11.30 -6.45
CA ILE A 534 14.34 -10.19 -5.56
C ILE A 534 15.10 -9.12 -6.33
N LEU A 535 16.12 -9.47 -7.14
CA LEU A 535 16.87 -8.50 -7.94
C LEU A 535 15.99 -7.78 -8.96
N LYS A 536 15.05 -8.49 -9.62
CA LYS A 536 14.11 -7.85 -10.57
C LYS A 536 13.20 -6.84 -9.87
N VAL A 537 12.66 -7.21 -8.70
CA VAL A 537 11.80 -6.34 -7.89
C VAL A 537 12.59 -5.13 -7.35
N LEU A 538 13.79 -5.37 -6.84
CA LEU A 538 14.70 -4.34 -6.35
C LEU A 538 15.02 -3.32 -7.44
N TYR A 539 15.43 -3.77 -8.61
CA TYR A 539 15.71 -2.90 -9.76
C TYR A 539 14.48 -2.07 -10.17
N ALA A 540 13.31 -2.69 -10.24
CA ALA A 540 12.06 -1.99 -10.59
C ALA A 540 11.70 -0.91 -9.56
N ASN A 541 11.86 -1.20 -8.26
CA ASN A 541 11.59 -0.26 -7.18
C ASN A 541 12.60 0.90 -7.18
N ILE A 542 13.90 0.61 -7.32
CA ILE A 542 14.95 1.63 -7.40
C ILE A 542 14.73 2.53 -8.63
N LYS A 543 14.52 1.96 -9.81
CA LYS A 543 14.24 2.72 -11.03
C LYS A 543 13.02 3.64 -10.85
N SER A 544 11.94 3.12 -10.30
CA SER A 544 10.73 3.89 -10.03
C SER A 544 10.97 5.01 -9.01
N PHE A 545 11.78 4.76 -7.99
CA PHE A 545 12.17 5.76 -6.98
C PHE A 545 13.02 6.88 -7.61
N VAL A 546 14.11 6.53 -8.27
CA VAL A 546 15.02 7.51 -8.89
C VAL A 546 14.32 8.40 -9.91
N LEU A 547 13.50 7.83 -10.79
CA LEU A 547 12.77 8.60 -11.80
C LEU A 547 11.71 9.53 -11.20
N ARG A 548 11.05 9.14 -10.10
CA ARG A 548 9.97 9.96 -9.52
C ARG A 548 10.49 10.97 -8.50
N VAL A 549 11.34 10.50 -7.61
CA VAL A 549 11.84 11.31 -6.50
C VAL A 549 13.01 12.18 -6.95
N GLY A 550 13.89 11.63 -7.80
CA GLY A 550 15.06 12.34 -8.29
C GLY A 550 14.71 13.56 -9.12
N THR A 551 13.77 13.45 -10.07
CA THR A 551 13.33 14.62 -10.86
C THR A 551 12.77 15.73 -9.99
N MET A 552 12.04 15.37 -8.92
CA MET A 552 11.50 16.36 -7.99
C MET A 552 12.59 17.02 -7.13
N ILE A 553 13.48 16.22 -6.53
CA ILE A 553 14.55 16.77 -5.70
C ILE A 553 15.40 17.75 -6.49
N VAL A 554 15.83 17.38 -7.69
CA VAL A 554 16.65 18.27 -8.56
C VAL A 554 15.89 19.54 -8.93
N SER A 555 14.60 19.43 -9.33
CA SER A 555 13.79 20.61 -9.66
C SER A 555 13.65 21.56 -8.46
N PHE A 556 13.40 21.03 -7.27
CA PHE A 556 13.29 21.86 -6.07
C PHE A 556 14.64 22.41 -5.58
N SER A 557 15.74 21.67 -5.74
CA SER A 557 17.09 22.20 -5.45
C SER A 557 17.40 23.43 -6.30
N ILE A 558 17.04 23.41 -7.58
CA ILE A 558 17.18 24.57 -8.47
C ILE A 558 16.32 25.75 -7.99
N ILE A 559 15.07 25.50 -7.61
CA ILE A 559 14.18 26.55 -7.12
C ILE A 559 14.71 27.15 -5.82
N ILE A 560 15.16 26.32 -4.89
CA ILE A 560 15.74 26.79 -3.61
C ILE A 560 17.02 27.60 -3.85
N TRP A 561 17.90 27.13 -4.74
CA TRP A 561 19.09 27.87 -5.08
C TRP A 561 18.77 29.28 -5.62
N ILE A 562 17.78 29.39 -6.52
CA ILE A 562 17.31 30.69 -7.03
C ILE A 562 16.81 31.57 -5.88
N LEU A 563 15.98 31.02 -5.00
CA LEU A 563 15.43 31.75 -3.85
C LEU A 563 16.49 32.15 -2.81
N GLN A 564 17.59 31.43 -2.70
CA GLN A 564 18.71 31.73 -1.80
C GLN A 564 19.68 32.77 -2.39
N THR A 565 19.83 32.78 -3.70
CA THR A 565 20.87 33.60 -4.38
C THR A 565 20.32 34.91 -4.91
N CYS A 566 19.02 34.95 -5.30
CA CYS A 566 18.41 36.13 -5.88
C CYS A 566 17.66 36.96 -4.82
N ASP A 567 17.71 38.30 -5.00
CA ASP A 567 16.87 39.26 -4.29
C ASP A 567 15.50 39.42 -5.00
N ILE A 568 14.55 40.15 -4.36
CA ILE A 568 13.21 40.47 -4.93
C ILE A 568 13.32 41.17 -6.29
N THR A 569 14.41 41.90 -6.54
CA THR A 569 14.70 42.56 -7.83
C THR A 569 15.33 41.61 -8.85
N LEU A 570 15.46 40.32 -8.56
CA LEU A 570 16.15 39.29 -9.37
C LEU A 570 17.66 39.57 -9.59
N ASN A 571 18.26 40.43 -8.78
CA ASN A 571 19.69 40.60 -8.74
C ASN A 571 20.31 39.53 -7.80
N PHE A 572 21.56 39.14 -8.14
CA PHE A 572 22.30 38.19 -7.30
C PHE A 572 22.80 38.88 -6.03
N ASN A 573 22.06 38.73 -4.95
CA ASN A 573 22.40 39.26 -3.63
C ASN A 573 22.02 38.26 -2.53
N PRO A 574 22.96 37.38 -2.12
CA PRO A 574 22.69 36.35 -1.11
C PRO A 574 22.32 36.93 0.26
N GLU A 575 22.82 38.14 0.60
CA GLU A 575 22.57 38.77 1.92
C GLU A 575 21.09 39.20 2.09
N ASN A 576 20.44 39.60 0.98
CA ASN A 576 19.01 40.02 0.96
C ASN A 576 18.14 39.09 0.11
N SER A 577 18.41 37.81 0.18
CA SER A 577 17.73 36.80 -0.65
C SER A 577 16.21 36.78 -0.44
N ILE A 578 15.48 36.37 -1.51
CA ILE A 578 14.02 36.15 -1.45
C ILE A 578 13.67 35.21 -0.32
N LEU A 579 14.47 34.15 -0.11
CA LEU A 579 14.23 33.16 0.95
C LEU A 579 14.34 33.77 2.34
N LYS A 580 15.29 34.71 2.58
CA LYS A 580 15.41 35.46 3.82
C LYS A 580 14.18 36.37 4.04
N SER A 581 13.72 37.04 2.98
CA SER A 581 12.52 37.89 3.03
C SER A 581 11.27 37.07 3.35
N ILE A 582 11.09 35.90 2.75
CA ILE A 582 10.02 34.96 3.10
C ILE A 582 10.16 34.47 4.56
N GLY A 583 11.37 34.17 4.98
CA GLY A 583 11.66 33.77 6.35
C GLY A 583 11.26 34.82 7.37
N THR A 584 11.62 36.07 7.14
CA THR A 584 11.25 37.22 8.02
C THR A 584 9.74 37.47 8.04
N LEU A 585 9.06 37.33 6.91
CA LEU A 585 7.60 37.49 6.80
C LEU A 585 6.85 36.39 7.60
N LEU A 586 7.35 35.16 7.57
CA LEU A 586 6.72 34.03 8.25
C LEU A 586 7.18 33.86 9.71
N ALA A 587 8.29 34.47 10.12
CA ALA A 587 8.83 34.38 11.48
C ALA A 587 7.83 34.67 12.60
N PRO A 588 6.92 35.68 12.49
CA PRO A 588 5.92 35.97 13.52
C PRO A 588 4.99 34.79 13.80
N ILE A 589 4.68 33.96 12.80
CA ILE A 589 3.81 32.77 12.95
C ILE A 589 4.45 31.75 13.91
N PHE A 590 5.78 31.66 13.91
CA PHE A 590 6.53 30.70 14.72
C PHE A 590 7.05 31.29 16.04
N ALA A 591 6.89 32.59 16.25
CA ALA A 591 7.26 33.26 17.50
C ALA A 591 6.58 32.65 18.74
N PRO A 592 5.27 32.29 18.73
CA PRO A 592 4.61 31.64 19.86
C PRO A 592 5.21 30.27 20.23
N LEU A 593 5.89 29.62 19.29
CA LEU A 593 6.56 28.32 19.48
C LEU A 593 7.98 28.46 20.03
N GLY A 594 8.49 29.71 20.18
CA GLY A 594 9.79 30.01 20.72
C GLY A 594 10.95 30.03 19.70
N PHE A 595 10.70 29.75 18.42
CA PHE A 595 11.72 29.79 17.35
C PHE A 595 11.30 30.71 16.18
N GLY A 596 10.84 31.90 16.48
CA GLY A 596 10.42 32.93 15.50
C GLY A 596 11.58 33.66 14.81
N SER A 597 12.74 33.02 14.59
CA SER A 597 13.84 33.57 13.81
C SER A 597 13.71 33.25 12.32
N TRP A 598 14.12 34.18 11.44
CA TRP A 598 14.05 33.97 9.99
C TRP A 598 14.83 32.73 9.56
N GLY A 599 15.99 32.47 10.17
CA GLY A 599 16.82 31.30 9.87
C GLY A 599 16.16 29.97 10.21
N ALA A 600 15.45 29.88 11.36
CA ALA A 600 14.70 28.68 11.72
C ALA A 600 13.57 28.40 10.73
N VAL A 601 12.88 29.44 10.28
CA VAL A 601 11.81 29.31 9.29
C VAL A 601 12.34 28.87 7.93
N VAL A 602 13.46 29.44 7.48
CA VAL A 602 14.15 29.03 6.24
C VAL A 602 14.55 27.56 6.32
N CYS A 603 15.12 27.11 7.43
CA CYS A 603 15.46 25.70 7.64
C CYS A 603 14.24 24.79 7.52
N LEU A 604 13.08 25.20 8.06
CA LEU A 604 11.84 24.44 7.93
C LEU A 604 11.33 24.39 6.49
N ILE A 605 11.41 25.48 5.74
CA ILE A 605 11.02 25.54 4.31
C ILE A 605 11.92 24.60 3.50
N CYS A 606 13.23 24.68 3.66
CA CYS A 606 14.17 23.76 3.00
C CYS A 606 13.93 22.30 3.39
N GLY A 607 13.58 22.05 4.65
CA GLY A 607 13.22 20.72 5.16
C GLY A 607 11.93 20.12 4.60
N VAL A 608 11.10 20.89 3.89
CA VAL A 608 9.98 20.32 3.11
C VAL A 608 10.49 19.62 1.86
N VAL A 609 11.58 20.06 1.28
CA VAL A 609 12.20 19.39 0.11
C VAL A 609 12.80 18.07 0.55
N ALA A 610 13.73 18.11 1.52
CA ALA A 610 14.32 16.93 2.13
C ALA A 610 14.72 17.27 3.57
N LYS A 611 14.44 16.39 4.52
CA LYS A 611 14.60 16.66 5.95
C LYS A 611 16.08 16.84 6.36
N GLU A 612 16.97 16.16 5.69
CA GLU A 612 18.42 16.27 5.90
C GLU A 612 18.98 17.64 5.51
N ILE A 613 18.36 18.35 4.58
CA ILE A 613 18.80 19.69 4.16
C ILE A 613 18.69 20.71 5.30
N ILE A 614 17.86 20.47 6.30
CA ILE A 614 17.74 21.36 7.48
C ILE A 614 19.10 21.61 8.12
N VAL A 615 19.88 20.55 8.35
CA VAL A 615 21.22 20.65 8.99
C VAL A 615 22.19 21.39 8.10
N GLY A 616 22.23 21.08 6.80
CA GLY A 616 23.06 21.79 5.83
C GLY A 616 22.70 23.27 5.75
N THR A 617 21.41 23.61 5.74
CA THR A 617 20.94 25.01 5.74
C THR A 617 21.34 25.74 7.04
N MET A 618 21.24 25.07 8.20
CA MET A 618 21.75 25.63 9.48
C MET A 618 23.24 25.92 9.42
N GLY A 619 24.03 25.03 8.80
CA GLY A 619 25.46 25.24 8.59
C GLY A 619 25.75 26.45 7.69
N ILE A 620 25.06 26.57 6.57
CA ILE A 620 25.24 27.69 5.62
C ILE A 620 24.87 29.01 6.28
N ILE A 621 23.73 29.11 6.98
CA ILE A 621 23.31 30.34 7.68
C ILE A 621 24.32 30.78 8.71
N ASN A 622 25.06 29.86 9.35
CA ASN A 622 26.06 30.14 10.34
C ASN A 622 27.51 30.13 9.79
N ASN A 623 27.71 30.05 8.48
CA ASN A 623 29.03 30.00 7.80
C ASN A 623 29.92 28.83 8.26
N ILE A 624 29.34 27.63 8.46
CA ILE A 624 30.05 26.46 9.01
C ILE A 624 29.98 25.29 8.04
N SER A 625 31.15 24.67 7.81
CA SER A 625 31.27 23.56 6.83
C SER A 625 31.13 22.15 7.43
N SER A 626 31.15 21.98 8.76
CA SER A 626 31.09 20.64 9.38
C SER A 626 30.04 20.53 10.48
N GLU A 627 29.39 19.35 10.59
CA GLU A 627 28.34 19.08 11.60
C GLU A 627 28.87 19.18 13.06
N ASN A 628 30.12 18.80 13.29
CA ASN A 628 30.76 18.88 14.61
C ASN A 628 31.04 20.34 15.03
N ALA A 629 31.42 21.19 14.07
CA ALA A 629 31.59 22.62 14.31
C ALA A 629 30.23 23.30 14.52
N LEU A 630 29.18 22.86 13.85
CA LEU A 630 27.82 23.37 14.02
C LEU A 630 27.29 23.09 15.43
N SER A 631 27.48 21.87 15.95
CA SER A 631 27.06 21.54 17.32
C SER A 631 27.82 22.35 18.38
N SER A 632 29.14 22.55 18.23
CA SER A 632 29.96 23.36 19.16
C SER A 632 29.57 24.84 19.11
N LEU A 633 29.18 25.36 17.96
CA LEU A 633 28.72 26.74 17.79
C LEU A 633 27.33 26.99 18.36
N LEU A 634 26.41 26.07 18.20
CA LEU A 634 25.11 26.15 18.85
C LEU A 634 25.22 26.13 20.38
N ILE A 635 26.24 25.43 20.93
CA ILE A 635 26.58 25.47 22.35
C ILE A 635 27.11 26.84 22.73
N SER A 636 28.03 27.42 21.95
CA SER A 636 28.59 28.75 22.21
C SER A 636 27.57 29.87 22.03
N GLN A 637 26.64 29.75 21.10
CA GLN A 637 25.55 30.72 20.91
C GLN A 637 24.50 30.70 22.02
N SER A 638 24.33 29.58 22.73
CA SER A 638 23.50 29.55 23.94
C SER A 638 24.11 30.39 25.07
N LEU A 639 25.40 30.66 25.00
CA LEU A 639 26.14 31.54 25.93
C LEU A 639 26.32 32.97 25.43
N LEU A 640 26.24 33.22 24.13
CA LEU A 640 26.46 34.52 23.49
C LEU A 640 25.25 34.97 22.65
N LEU A 641 24.50 35.88 23.17
CA LEU A 641 23.24 36.49 22.70
C LEU A 641 23.35 37.33 21.41
N SER A 642 24.07 37.00 20.35
CA SER A 642 24.30 38.02 19.34
C SER A 642 24.36 37.66 17.87
N THR A 643 23.71 36.58 17.42
CA THR A 643 23.41 36.50 15.98
C THR A 643 21.92 36.26 15.75
N ASN A 644 21.26 37.27 15.18
CA ASN A 644 19.80 37.30 14.94
C ASN A 644 19.25 36.24 13.94
N ALA A 645 20.09 35.35 13.44
CA ALA A 645 19.73 34.39 12.42
C ALA A 645 19.09 33.10 13.02
N LEU A 646 19.70 32.52 14.04
CA LEU A 646 19.24 31.30 14.72
C LEU A 646 19.38 31.47 16.24
N SER A 647 18.35 31.99 16.91
CA SER A 647 18.32 32.09 18.37
C SER A 647 17.54 30.92 18.96
N PHE A 648 18.24 29.90 19.44
CA PHE A 648 17.64 28.78 20.15
C PHE A 648 17.99 28.80 21.63
N ASN A 649 16.97 28.76 22.47
CA ASN A 649 17.09 28.35 23.86
C ASN A 649 16.75 26.85 23.92
N SER A 650 17.10 26.19 25.01
CA SER A 650 16.81 24.77 25.18
C SER A 650 15.33 24.45 25.03
N SER A 651 14.42 25.32 25.51
CA SER A 651 12.99 25.16 25.34
C SER A 651 12.54 25.34 23.88
N SER A 652 13.11 26.31 23.16
CA SER A 652 12.80 26.54 21.75
C SER A 652 13.40 25.45 20.85
N ALA A 653 14.58 24.93 21.20
CA ALA A 653 15.22 23.82 20.51
C ALA A 653 14.35 22.54 20.58
N LEU A 654 13.79 22.26 21.76
CA LEU A 654 12.88 21.13 21.93
C LEU A 654 11.57 21.30 21.12
N SER A 655 10.98 22.49 21.21
CA SER A 655 9.78 22.83 20.43
C SER A 655 10.04 22.68 18.93
N PHE A 656 11.19 23.14 18.44
CA PHE A 656 11.61 22.99 17.05
C PHE A 656 11.78 21.51 16.66
N LEU A 657 12.33 20.65 17.53
CA LEU A 657 12.43 19.22 17.30
C LEU A 657 11.05 18.56 17.19
N VAL A 658 10.13 18.87 18.10
CA VAL A 658 8.75 18.35 18.06
C VAL A 658 8.01 18.83 16.81
N PHE A 659 8.17 20.11 16.46
CA PHE A 659 7.58 20.63 15.24
C PHE A 659 8.16 19.95 14.00
N SER A 660 9.49 19.85 13.89
CA SER A 660 10.18 19.22 12.75
C SER A 660 9.88 17.72 12.63
N LEU A 661 9.56 17.05 13.75
CA LEU A 661 9.08 15.66 13.75
C LEU A 661 7.73 15.52 13.04
N LEU A 662 6.78 16.42 13.33
CA LEU A 662 5.37 16.23 12.99
C LEU A 662 4.86 17.11 11.85
N TYR A 663 5.59 18.19 11.47
CA TYR A 663 5.14 19.07 10.39
C TYR A 663 5.19 18.39 9.01
N MET A 664 4.82 19.11 7.96
CA MET A 664 4.67 18.61 6.58
C MET A 664 5.69 17.54 6.18
N PRO A 665 5.26 16.50 5.45
CA PRO A 665 6.16 15.51 4.89
C PRO A 665 7.06 16.10 3.80
N CYS A 666 8.14 15.41 3.45
CA CYS A 666 8.98 15.82 2.32
C CYS A 666 8.21 15.76 1.00
N ILE A 667 8.65 16.57 0.04
CA ILE A 667 7.98 16.72 -1.26
C ILE A 667 7.79 15.38 -1.99
N SER A 668 8.75 14.46 -1.82
CA SER A 668 8.70 13.10 -2.35
C SER A 668 7.51 12.32 -1.79
N THR A 669 7.27 12.42 -0.49
CA THR A 669 6.12 11.77 0.17
C THR A 669 4.81 12.40 -0.30
N ILE A 670 4.74 13.73 -0.40
CA ILE A 670 3.56 14.46 -0.90
C ILE A 670 3.20 14.00 -2.31
N SER A 671 4.19 13.88 -3.18
CA SER A 671 4.01 13.43 -4.56
C SER A 671 3.44 12.01 -4.65
N VAL A 672 3.98 11.09 -3.85
CA VAL A 672 3.50 9.71 -3.78
C VAL A 672 2.09 9.66 -3.18
N MET A 673 1.82 10.36 -2.08
CA MET A 673 0.49 10.45 -1.50
C MET A 673 -0.54 10.98 -2.50
N LYS A 674 -0.20 12.05 -3.25
CA LYS A 674 -1.08 12.59 -4.30
C LYS A 674 -1.44 11.54 -5.34
N LYS A 675 -0.51 10.68 -5.70
CA LYS A 675 -0.73 9.60 -6.67
C LYS A 675 -1.57 8.45 -6.09
N GLU A 676 -1.31 8.05 -4.84
CA GLU A 676 -1.93 6.86 -4.23
C GLU A 676 -3.33 7.14 -3.65
N ILE A 677 -3.54 8.31 -3.05
CA ILE A 677 -4.80 8.66 -2.36
C ILE A 677 -5.51 9.89 -2.95
N GLY A 678 -4.92 10.51 -3.98
CA GLY A 678 -5.48 11.69 -4.67
C GLY A 678 -5.19 13.02 -3.98
N THR A 679 -5.42 14.12 -4.71
CA THR A 679 -5.08 15.48 -4.25
C THR A 679 -5.87 15.87 -3.00
N LYS A 680 -7.18 15.58 -2.95
CA LYS A 680 -8.07 15.94 -1.84
C LYS A 680 -7.56 15.40 -0.50
N TRP A 681 -7.29 14.10 -0.41
CA TRP A 681 -6.84 13.46 0.82
C TRP A 681 -5.43 13.86 1.21
N THR A 682 -4.56 14.10 0.23
CA THR A 682 -3.20 14.59 0.48
C THR A 682 -3.22 15.98 1.10
N THR A 683 -4.03 16.92 0.57
CA THR A 683 -4.17 18.27 1.13
C THR A 683 -4.72 18.23 2.55
N ILE A 684 -5.78 17.42 2.78
CA ILE A 684 -6.36 17.24 4.13
C ILE A 684 -5.29 16.69 5.11
N ALA A 685 -4.50 15.71 4.69
CA ALA A 685 -3.44 15.14 5.52
C ALA A 685 -2.39 16.19 5.92
N ILE A 686 -1.93 17.01 4.97
CA ILE A 686 -0.96 18.08 5.22
C ILE A 686 -1.51 19.11 6.21
N LEU A 687 -2.75 19.54 6.03
CA LEU A 687 -3.37 20.52 6.92
C LEU A 687 -3.54 19.99 8.36
N ILE A 688 -4.02 18.76 8.52
CA ILE A 688 -4.16 18.11 9.82
C ILE A 688 -2.78 17.95 10.48
N GLN A 689 -1.78 17.53 9.71
CA GLN A 689 -0.44 17.31 10.20
C GLN A 689 0.21 18.61 10.68
N PHE A 690 0.08 19.68 9.90
CA PHE A 690 0.57 21.01 10.29
C PHE A 690 -0.10 21.53 11.57
N ALA A 691 -1.42 21.40 11.67
CA ALA A 691 -2.16 21.81 12.86
C ALA A 691 -1.73 21.04 14.12
N ILE A 692 -1.58 19.72 14.02
CA ILE A 692 -1.11 18.88 15.13
C ILE A 692 0.33 19.25 15.52
N ALA A 693 1.22 19.42 14.54
CA ALA A 693 2.60 19.83 14.79
C ALA A 693 2.66 21.16 15.53
N TYR A 694 1.85 22.14 15.10
CA TYR A 694 1.79 23.46 15.72
C TYR A 694 1.31 23.39 17.17
N ILE A 695 0.20 22.69 17.41
CA ILE A 695 -0.39 22.55 18.75
C ILE A 695 0.58 21.85 19.72
N LEU A 696 1.22 20.74 19.28
CA LEU A 696 2.13 20.00 20.13
C LEU A 696 3.44 20.75 20.38
N ALA A 697 3.98 21.44 19.38
CA ALA A 697 5.16 22.28 19.56
C ALA A 697 4.88 23.46 20.50
N PHE A 698 3.72 24.13 20.37
CA PHE A 698 3.31 25.19 21.28
C PHE A 698 3.16 24.69 22.72
N ALA A 699 2.47 23.56 22.91
CA ALA A 699 2.33 22.94 24.23
C ALA A 699 3.71 22.60 24.84
N THR A 700 4.59 21.99 24.03
CA THR A 700 5.95 21.64 24.46
C THR A 700 6.75 22.88 24.86
N TYR A 701 6.69 23.96 24.08
CA TYR A 701 7.35 25.22 24.41
C TYR A 701 6.85 25.80 25.74
N LYS A 702 5.54 25.96 25.90
CA LYS A 702 4.94 26.55 27.11
C LYS A 702 5.24 25.71 28.36
N ILE A 703 5.11 24.39 28.27
CA ILE A 703 5.41 23.49 29.38
C ILE A 703 6.90 23.57 29.71
N SER A 704 7.78 23.53 28.72
CA SER A 704 9.22 23.60 28.92
C SER A 704 9.66 24.94 29.60
N VAL A 705 9.04 26.05 29.23
CA VAL A 705 9.29 27.37 29.87
C VAL A 705 8.78 27.39 31.31
N CYS A 706 7.58 26.85 31.60
CA CYS A 706 7.05 26.84 32.97
C CYS A 706 7.89 25.98 33.95
N PHE A 707 8.47 24.88 33.46
CA PHE A 707 9.27 23.96 34.30
C PHE A 707 10.76 24.28 34.33
N CYS A 708 11.25 25.22 33.51
CA CYS A 708 12.67 25.59 33.48
C CYS A 708 13.18 26.31 34.73
N ILE A 709 12.31 26.65 35.69
CA ILE A 709 12.73 27.37 36.90
C ILE A 709 13.50 26.48 37.89
N ASN A 710 13.35 25.14 37.90
CA ASN A 710 13.99 24.26 38.89
C ASN A 710 14.39 22.84 38.44
N GLY A 711 14.56 22.54 37.17
CA GLY A 711 14.97 21.18 36.78
C GLY A 711 14.62 20.80 35.37
N PHE A 712 15.50 21.11 34.52
CA PHE A 712 15.43 21.09 33.06
C PHE A 712 14.95 19.79 32.44
N VAL A 713 15.18 18.64 33.08
CA VAL A 713 14.83 17.31 32.60
C VAL A 713 13.41 16.89 33.04
N GLY A 714 13.00 17.33 34.22
CA GLY A 714 11.69 17.02 34.76
C GLY A 714 10.54 17.59 33.92
N GLY A 715 10.70 18.81 33.40
CA GLY A 715 9.69 19.46 32.57
C GLY A 715 9.50 18.81 31.18
N MET A 716 10.61 18.34 30.59
CA MET A 716 10.57 17.65 29.29
C MET A 716 9.96 16.27 29.39
N VAL A 717 10.40 15.48 30.37
CA VAL A 717 9.84 14.16 30.64
C VAL A 717 8.37 14.29 31.04
N ALA A 718 8.01 15.28 31.85
CA ALA A 718 6.65 15.56 32.24
C ALA A 718 5.74 15.96 31.06
N SER A 719 6.23 16.80 30.11
CA SER A 719 5.43 17.22 28.96
C SER A 719 5.17 16.08 27.96
N LEU A 720 6.18 15.24 27.72
CA LEU A 720 6.07 14.07 26.85
C LEU A 720 5.30 12.93 27.55
N ILE A 721 5.49 12.75 28.85
CA ILE A 721 4.72 11.82 29.69
C ILE A 721 3.27 12.30 29.80
N PHE A 722 3.01 13.58 29.99
CA PHE A 722 1.64 14.12 30.06
C PHE A 722 0.91 13.93 28.73
N ALA A 723 1.54 14.26 27.60
CA ALA A 723 0.98 13.98 26.27
C ALA A 723 0.74 12.47 26.07
N SER A 724 1.68 11.61 26.48
CA SER A 724 1.53 10.16 26.38
C SER A 724 0.49 9.61 27.36
N ILE A 725 0.37 10.15 28.58
CA ILE A 725 -0.63 9.77 29.58
C ILE A 725 -2.03 10.20 29.15
N VAL A 726 -2.21 11.40 28.65
CA VAL A 726 -3.53 11.88 28.15
C VAL A 726 -4.00 10.99 27.00
N VAL A 727 -3.11 10.64 26.11
CA VAL A 727 -3.41 9.76 25.00
C VAL A 727 -3.62 8.31 25.45
N SER A 728 -2.78 7.80 26.32
CA SER A 728 -2.93 6.46 26.92
C SER A 728 -4.21 6.37 27.74
N PHE A 729 -4.59 7.41 28.47
CA PHE A 729 -5.82 7.46 29.25
C PHE A 729 -7.06 7.45 28.36
N ILE A 730 -7.06 8.18 27.25
CA ILE A 730 -8.13 8.14 26.24
C ILE A 730 -8.26 6.74 25.62
N ILE A 731 -7.15 6.10 25.32
CA ILE A 731 -7.10 4.74 24.79
C ILE A 731 -7.54 3.72 25.88
N PHE A 732 -7.01 3.83 27.09
CA PHE A 732 -7.27 2.92 28.22
C PHE A 732 -8.72 2.98 28.70
N LYS A 733 -9.34 4.16 28.82
CA LYS A 733 -10.75 4.33 29.21
C LYS A 733 -11.71 3.56 28.28
N LYS A 734 -11.30 3.32 27.04
CA LYS A 734 -12.06 2.56 26.07
C LYS A 734 -11.67 1.06 26.01
N PHE A 735 -10.43 0.73 26.34
CA PHE A 735 -9.97 -0.66 26.46
C PHE A 735 -10.70 -1.39 27.61
N VAL A 736 -10.93 -0.69 28.72
CA VAL A 736 -11.67 -1.19 29.88
C VAL A 736 -13.18 -1.28 29.60
N LYS A 737 -13.74 -0.33 28.83
CA LYS A 737 -15.17 -0.34 28.48
C LYS A 737 -15.55 -1.41 27.44
N SER A 738 -14.59 -1.94 26.69
CA SER A 738 -14.77 -2.99 25.68
C SER A 738 -14.82 -4.42 26.27
N LYS A 739 -14.32 -4.65 27.50
CA LYS A 739 -14.35 -5.98 28.13
C LYS A 739 -15.76 -6.47 28.50
N ASN A 740 -16.78 -5.64 28.43
CA ASN A 740 -18.14 -5.96 28.88
C ASN A 740 -19.18 -6.21 27.78
N LYS A 741 -18.77 -6.35 26.51
CA LYS A 741 -19.74 -6.73 25.46
C LYS A 741 -19.11 -7.77 24.53
N CYS A 742 -19.29 -9.03 24.88
CA CYS A 742 -19.18 -10.15 23.94
C CYS A 742 -20.32 -10.03 22.92
N LYS A 743 -20.08 -9.37 21.76
CA LYS A 743 -21.09 -9.17 20.70
C LYS A 743 -21.09 -10.27 19.63
N PHE A 744 -20.29 -11.31 19.80
CA PHE A 744 -20.16 -12.39 18.79
C PHE A 744 -20.39 -13.77 19.40
N CYS A 745 -21.53 -13.98 20.06
CA CYS A 745 -22.02 -15.32 20.32
C CYS A 745 -23.49 -15.42 19.89
N PRO A 746 -23.81 -16.16 18.83
CA PRO A 746 -25.20 -16.36 18.39
C PRO A 746 -26.08 -17.07 19.44
N ASN A 747 -25.46 -17.64 20.49
CA ASN A 747 -26.15 -18.37 21.57
C ASN A 747 -25.98 -17.70 22.93
N GLN A 748 -26.45 -16.46 23.07
CA GLN A 748 -26.40 -15.66 24.29
C GLN A 748 -27.19 -16.29 25.47
N LYS A 749 -28.00 -17.31 25.25
CA LYS A 749 -28.82 -18.01 26.27
C LYS A 749 -28.21 -19.30 26.81
N ARG A 750 -27.07 -19.80 26.31
CA ARG A 750 -26.46 -21.07 26.73
C ARG A 750 -25.02 -20.98 27.25
N CYS A 751 -24.38 -19.85 27.25
CA CYS A 751 -23.06 -19.69 27.87
C CYS A 751 -23.24 -19.35 29.37
N GLY A 752 -23.23 -20.35 30.19
CA GLY A 752 -22.99 -20.20 31.63
C GLY A 752 -21.63 -19.57 31.90
N LYS A 753 -21.51 -18.79 32.97
CA LYS A 753 -20.39 -17.91 33.35
C LYS A 753 -19.00 -18.54 33.56
N THR A 754 -18.71 -19.73 33.04
CA THR A 754 -17.49 -20.48 33.38
C THR A 754 -16.83 -21.16 32.19
N SER A 755 -16.57 -20.47 31.11
CA SER A 755 -15.55 -20.91 30.13
C SER A 755 -15.43 -19.92 28.95
N CYS A 756 -14.70 -18.85 29.17
CA CYS A 756 -14.03 -18.06 28.13
C CYS A 756 -12.67 -17.65 28.71
N ASN A 757 -11.70 -18.55 28.64
CA ASN A 757 -10.28 -18.24 28.72
C ASN A 757 -9.67 -18.39 27.32
#